data_b9b09e179f6e2c35b3dcbe519a268035
#
_entry.id   b9b09e179f6e2c35b3dcbe519a268035
#
_cell.length_a   1.000
_cell.length_b   1.000
_cell.length_c   1.000
_cell.angle_alpha   90.00
_cell.angle_beta   90.00
_cell.angle_gamma   90.00
#
_symmetry.space_group_name_H-M   'P 1'
#
loop_
_entity.id
_entity.type
_entity.pdbx_description
1 polymer ?
#
loop_
_entity_poly.entity_id
_entity_poly.type
_entity_poly.pdbx_seq_one_letter_code
_entity_poly.pdbx_strand_id
1 'polypeptide(L)'
;MIKKESVHILKDGREIKVLDVIQDFKDEKQYALILYDNHQYIYEMTALKQSVAPKNNTTTNKSTDEKIALYRAYFRGNDEIVATSFRTKVGKMVYYPWCLIRKQAPCPKVKKPQFQCSKCTVHRFQKMTDDVIFNHLKGVNRYGKEVMYGLYPIVDQNQTFLLVFDFDKADWRQEVKVLAKVAQSLKLDYLIEISQSGNGAHVWLFFEDKILARKARALGDIMLTQAMKQYPELSFEAFDRIFPNQDDVSNGGFGNLIALPLQGKRVLNGFSRFVDDDLVLIDDIWSTLEQTTKISEEEVDGIINKYTHNLPSNYYKAEKKVQQDDLTLFEYASASSDKKIDVTLGSEITIPIKELTRDETVRLRFLASFYNKAYFKALNQRLNTRNIPKMISLSEVEAGEIKLPRGLYQNVLKLYPKANIIHQQVEGKTIHATFQAELYEAQQQAYDALTQHNDGLLCAGTGFGKTVIASKMIVEKGVSTLIIVHSKSLAAQWKSQIETFVDLEDDPFPEYTEKGRLKKKDKIGMIQGGKSKRSKNIDIALFQTLTTMDNLEDVFNDYGTVIVDEAHHVAAKTFEDVMAKVNSRYVYGLTATPKREDGLENIIYFRIGPIRHFAKKEVPHHIAQKLYLRFTASGEHLSNIQDQSIHDNHELIVADAQRNEVIVQDIVDCIKEKRHIIVLSRFINHIQALKRQFEKLNQETNVYILNSHMKTSQLKEEMTALKEEGKPFVLFTTGSYAGEGFDLPALDTLMLVMPIKAKGSIQQYLGRLLRNLNDKEELRVYDYVDYAIPMFYKMYMKRLRTYKTLGYILEENSGSELYQSNMIEGDYMSLLMKDLKAANWTVFMMAYLSKDMIHWLVSLDDLHSTDKIIVMSEKTERIMAKNLTPLYESGFQIQVVPKVSQNFIIIDNRLVWMLSSTREDDVKHQMSLRLFSESIAKKLVNKT
;
A
#
# COMPACT_ATOMS: atom_id res chain seq x y z
N MET A 1 -14.46 -17.19 -43.10
CA MET A 1 -15.60 -16.48 -42.52
C MET A 1 -16.55 -16.04 -43.67
N ILE A 2 -17.85 -16.30 -43.57
CA ILE A 2 -18.83 -15.86 -44.61
C ILE A 2 -19.08 -14.37 -44.40
N LYS A 3 -18.54 -13.56 -45.33
CA LYS A 3 -18.66 -12.09 -45.28
C LYS A 3 -19.20 -11.59 -46.64
N LYS A 4 -19.73 -10.38 -46.66
CA LYS A 4 -20.06 -9.68 -47.90
C LYS A 4 -18.87 -9.71 -48.87
N GLU A 5 -19.14 -9.97 -50.15
CA GLU A 5 -18.18 -10.10 -51.26
C GLU A 5 -17.26 -11.33 -51.15
N SER A 6 -17.42 -12.24 -50.16
CA SER A 6 -16.61 -13.47 -50.05
C SER A 6 -17.11 -14.58 -50.99
N VAL A 7 -16.19 -15.39 -51.54
CA VAL A 7 -16.51 -16.55 -52.37
C VAL A 7 -16.24 -17.81 -51.53
N HIS A 8 -17.20 -18.73 -51.59
CA HIS A 8 -17.14 -19.98 -50.83
C HIS A 8 -17.50 -21.17 -51.72
N ILE A 9 -16.94 -22.34 -51.44
CA ILE A 9 -17.30 -23.61 -52.06
C ILE A 9 -18.18 -24.38 -51.07
N LEU A 10 -19.32 -24.85 -51.52
CA LEU A 10 -20.19 -25.71 -50.74
C LEU A 10 -19.65 -27.14 -50.71
N LYS A 11 -20.10 -27.96 -49.80
CA LYS A 11 -19.69 -29.38 -49.64
C LYS A 11 -20.02 -30.22 -50.84
N ASP A 12 -20.93 -29.83 -51.68
CA ASP A 12 -21.31 -30.45 -52.94
C ASP A 12 -20.50 -29.93 -54.13
N GLY A 13 -19.48 -29.12 -53.90
CA GLY A 13 -18.56 -28.60 -54.92
C GLY A 13 -19.04 -27.33 -55.63
N ARG A 14 -20.19 -26.80 -55.32
CA ARG A 14 -20.70 -25.54 -55.89
C ARG A 14 -19.97 -24.33 -55.34
N GLU A 15 -19.58 -23.43 -56.22
CA GLU A 15 -19.01 -22.13 -55.84
C GLU A 15 -20.11 -21.08 -55.71
N ILE A 16 -20.11 -20.37 -54.61
CA ILE A 16 -21.06 -19.29 -54.30
C ILE A 16 -20.34 -18.01 -53.96
N LYS A 17 -20.92 -16.86 -54.39
CA LYS A 17 -20.44 -15.53 -53.94
C LYS A 17 -21.45 -14.94 -52.99
N VAL A 18 -21.04 -14.50 -51.82
CA VAL A 18 -21.88 -13.81 -50.83
C VAL A 18 -21.98 -12.33 -51.22
N LEU A 19 -23.16 -11.88 -51.61
CA LEU A 19 -23.42 -10.51 -52.05
C LEU A 19 -23.64 -9.58 -50.86
N ASP A 20 -24.39 -10.06 -49.86
CA ASP A 20 -24.67 -9.32 -48.66
C ASP A 20 -25.06 -10.24 -47.48
N VAL A 21 -25.00 -9.68 -46.27
CA VAL A 21 -25.46 -10.35 -45.04
C VAL A 21 -26.50 -9.46 -44.39
N ILE A 22 -27.70 -9.98 -44.21
CA ILE A 22 -28.87 -9.24 -43.72
C ILE A 22 -29.29 -9.84 -42.38
N GLN A 23 -29.57 -9.00 -41.41
CA GLN A 23 -30.14 -9.44 -40.14
C GLN A 23 -31.63 -9.17 -40.11
N ASP A 24 -32.42 -10.18 -39.84
CA ASP A 24 -33.88 -10.03 -39.65
C ASP A 24 -34.16 -9.46 -38.27
N PHE A 25 -34.90 -8.35 -38.23
CA PHE A 25 -35.22 -7.65 -36.97
C PHE A 25 -36.32 -8.34 -36.15
N LYS A 26 -37.00 -9.35 -36.72
CA LYS A 26 -38.10 -10.03 -36.02
C LYS A 26 -37.69 -11.30 -35.28
N ASP A 27 -36.75 -12.06 -35.84
CA ASP A 27 -36.30 -13.34 -35.28
C ASP A 27 -34.84 -13.35 -34.87
N GLU A 28 -34.14 -12.19 -34.96
CA GLU A 28 -32.71 -12.02 -34.69
C GLU A 28 -31.76 -12.91 -35.53
N LYS A 29 -32.27 -13.60 -36.54
CA LYS A 29 -31.48 -14.46 -37.42
C LYS A 29 -30.73 -13.68 -38.47
N GLN A 30 -29.57 -14.19 -38.85
CA GLN A 30 -28.77 -13.68 -39.95
C GLN A 30 -29.01 -14.50 -41.21
N TYR A 31 -29.20 -13.82 -42.34
CA TYR A 31 -29.33 -14.41 -43.66
C TYR A 31 -28.24 -13.88 -44.59
N ALA A 32 -27.69 -14.75 -45.45
CA ALA A 32 -26.77 -14.40 -46.50
C ALA A 32 -27.51 -14.35 -47.84
N LEU A 33 -27.39 -13.24 -48.57
CA LEU A 33 -27.73 -13.17 -49.99
C LEU A 33 -26.52 -13.72 -50.78
N ILE A 34 -26.74 -14.83 -51.49
CA ILE A 34 -25.67 -15.48 -52.26
C ILE A 34 -25.98 -15.46 -53.72
N LEU A 35 -24.94 -15.36 -54.56
CA LEU A 35 -25.00 -15.52 -55.99
C LEU A 35 -24.47 -16.92 -56.36
N TYR A 36 -25.28 -17.70 -57.09
CA TYR A 36 -24.90 -18.98 -57.65
C TYR A 36 -25.56 -19.08 -59.02
N ASP A 37 -24.75 -19.48 -60.01
CA ASP A 37 -25.21 -19.67 -61.41
C ASP A 37 -26.03 -18.48 -61.95
N ASN A 38 -25.53 -17.24 -61.70
CA ASN A 38 -26.17 -15.98 -62.02
C ASN A 38 -27.55 -15.71 -61.39
N HIS A 39 -27.97 -16.52 -60.42
CA HIS A 39 -29.20 -16.35 -59.67
C HIS A 39 -28.86 -16.00 -58.21
N GLN A 40 -29.70 -15.19 -57.61
CA GLN A 40 -29.59 -14.79 -56.18
C GLN A 40 -30.46 -15.66 -55.30
N TYR A 41 -29.88 -16.13 -54.19
CA TYR A 41 -30.56 -16.96 -53.20
C TYR A 41 -30.36 -16.37 -51.81
N ILE A 42 -31.33 -16.53 -50.91
CA ILE A 42 -31.24 -16.18 -49.50
C ILE A 42 -31.11 -17.45 -48.68
N TYR A 43 -30.03 -17.55 -47.90
CA TYR A 43 -29.78 -18.66 -46.97
C TYR A 43 -29.68 -18.17 -45.57
N GLU A 44 -30.29 -18.92 -44.61
CA GLU A 44 -30.00 -18.69 -43.20
C GLU A 44 -28.49 -18.90 -42.94
N MET A 45 -27.87 -17.96 -42.27
CA MET A 45 -26.42 -17.94 -42.07
C MET A 45 -25.89 -19.22 -41.35
N THR A 46 -26.69 -19.78 -40.44
CA THR A 46 -26.38 -21.00 -39.71
C THR A 46 -26.36 -22.22 -40.66
N ALA A 47 -27.34 -22.32 -41.55
CA ALA A 47 -27.41 -23.39 -42.52
C ALA A 47 -26.32 -23.26 -43.62
N LEU A 48 -26.02 -22.03 -44.03
CA LEU A 48 -24.97 -21.76 -44.98
C LEU A 48 -23.58 -22.11 -44.42
N LYS A 49 -23.30 -21.75 -43.15
CA LYS A 49 -22.03 -22.13 -42.46
C LYS A 49 -21.84 -23.66 -42.39
N GLN A 50 -22.92 -24.41 -42.24
CA GLN A 50 -22.87 -25.89 -42.25
C GLN A 50 -22.67 -26.49 -43.64
N SER A 51 -23.10 -25.77 -44.67
CA SER A 51 -23.04 -26.23 -46.06
C SER A 51 -21.77 -25.83 -46.78
N VAL A 52 -21.02 -24.85 -46.29
CA VAL A 52 -19.73 -24.47 -46.89
C VAL A 52 -18.71 -25.58 -46.63
N ALA A 53 -17.98 -25.99 -47.66
CA ALA A 53 -16.86 -26.89 -47.52
C ALA A 53 -15.79 -26.19 -46.66
N PRO A 54 -15.15 -26.89 -45.75
CA PRO A 54 -13.98 -26.33 -45.07
C PRO A 54 -12.99 -25.90 -46.18
N LYS A 55 -12.55 -24.62 -46.16
CA LYS A 55 -11.44 -24.22 -47.01
C LYS A 55 -10.33 -25.25 -46.81
N ASN A 56 -9.95 -25.93 -47.84
CA ASN A 56 -8.69 -26.67 -47.91
C ASN A 56 -7.56 -25.61 -47.85
N ASN A 57 -7.36 -25.04 -46.67
CA ASN A 57 -6.05 -24.50 -46.36
C ASN A 57 -5.14 -25.71 -46.42
N THR A 58 -4.17 -25.68 -47.27
CA THR A 58 -3.00 -26.58 -47.19
C THR A 58 -2.58 -26.55 -45.72
N THR A 59 -3.06 -27.51 -44.95
CA THR A 59 -2.54 -27.76 -43.61
C THR A 59 -1.08 -28.06 -43.86
N THR A 60 -0.20 -27.16 -43.53
CA THR A 60 1.22 -27.41 -43.52
C THR A 60 1.37 -28.59 -42.60
N ASN A 61 1.72 -29.73 -43.20
CA ASN A 61 1.77 -31.02 -42.50
C ASN A 61 3.09 -31.09 -41.73
N LYS A 62 3.20 -30.09 -40.75
CA LYS A 62 4.38 -30.00 -39.89
C LYS A 62 4.50 -31.27 -39.07
N SER A 63 5.68 -31.84 -39.05
CA SER A 63 6.03 -32.96 -38.20
C SER A 63 5.85 -32.58 -36.70
N THR A 64 5.82 -33.61 -35.87
CA THR A 64 5.75 -33.38 -34.41
C THR A 64 6.92 -32.55 -33.90
N ASP A 65 8.11 -32.80 -34.41
CA ASP A 65 9.33 -32.10 -34.01
C ASP A 65 9.29 -30.62 -34.45
N GLU A 66 8.82 -30.35 -35.68
CA GLU A 66 8.64 -28.98 -36.17
C GLU A 66 7.60 -28.21 -35.32
N LYS A 67 6.50 -28.87 -34.89
CA LYS A 67 5.50 -28.28 -33.98
C LYS A 67 6.09 -27.98 -32.60
N ILE A 68 6.89 -28.88 -32.06
CA ILE A 68 7.57 -28.70 -30.78
C ILE A 68 8.57 -27.54 -30.86
N ALA A 69 9.39 -27.50 -31.93
CA ALA A 69 10.35 -26.44 -32.14
C ALA A 69 9.67 -25.06 -32.27
N LEU A 70 8.59 -24.99 -33.06
CA LEU A 70 7.81 -23.76 -33.20
C LEU A 70 7.17 -23.34 -31.86
N TYR A 71 6.57 -24.25 -31.11
CA TYR A 71 6.02 -24.00 -29.79
C TYR A 71 7.06 -23.42 -28.83
N ARG A 72 8.24 -24.07 -28.80
CA ARG A 72 9.37 -23.60 -27.97
C ARG A 72 9.85 -22.20 -28.39
N ALA A 73 9.80 -21.87 -29.69
CA ALA A 73 10.24 -20.57 -30.19
C ALA A 73 9.36 -19.39 -29.72
N TYR A 74 8.07 -19.64 -29.39
CA TYR A 74 7.14 -18.62 -28.96
C TYR A 74 6.89 -18.63 -27.45
N PHE A 75 6.61 -19.80 -26.86
CA PHE A 75 6.29 -19.92 -25.42
C PHE A 75 7.57 -20.10 -24.60
N ARG A 76 8.41 -19.05 -24.61
CA ARG A 76 9.71 -19.00 -23.93
C ARG A 76 9.61 -18.43 -22.53
N GLY A 77 10.31 -19.05 -21.60
CA GLY A 77 10.42 -18.58 -20.22
C GLY A 77 11.64 -19.16 -19.54
N ASN A 78 11.61 -19.37 -18.25
CA ASN A 78 12.71 -19.98 -17.52
C ASN A 78 12.79 -21.48 -17.82
N ASP A 79 13.79 -21.90 -18.63
CA ASP A 79 13.96 -23.27 -19.04
C ASP A 79 14.44 -24.20 -17.92
N GLU A 80 14.98 -23.68 -16.83
CA GLU A 80 15.50 -24.49 -15.70
C GLU A 80 14.38 -25.01 -14.79
N ILE A 81 13.12 -24.54 -14.97
CA ILE A 81 12.01 -24.91 -14.11
C ILE A 81 10.65 -24.86 -14.82
N VAL A 82 9.91 -25.95 -14.71
CA VAL A 82 8.53 -26.06 -15.19
C VAL A 82 7.57 -26.12 -14.01
N ALA A 83 6.40 -25.49 -14.13
CA ALA A 83 5.30 -25.72 -13.21
C ALA A 83 4.45 -26.90 -13.69
N THR A 84 4.02 -27.74 -12.77
CA THR A 84 3.03 -28.79 -13.01
C THR A 84 1.81 -28.59 -12.11
N SER A 85 0.69 -29.19 -12.48
CA SER A 85 -0.56 -29.01 -11.77
C SER A 85 -1.09 -30.29 -11.14
N PHE A 86 -1.98 -30.13 -10.16
CA PHE A 86 -2.83 -31.21 -9.65
C PHE A 86 -4.21 -30.69 -9.26
N ARG A 87 -5.20 -31.55 -9.28
CA ARG A 87 -6.53 -31.24 -8.78
C ARG A 87 -6.60 -31.49 -7.27
N THR A 88 -7.10 -30.51 -6.53
CA THR A 88 -7.41 -30.67 -5.10
C THR A 88 -8.65 -31.55 -4.91
N LYS A 89 -8.91 -32.04 -3.70
CA LYS A 89 -10.12 -32.82 -3.36
C LYS A 89 -11.42 -32.08 -3.71
N VAL A 90 -11.41 -30.76 -3.70
CA VAL A 90 -12.53 -29.87 -4.11
C VAL A 90 -12.53 -29.50 -5.60
N GLY A 91 -11.77 -30.22 -6.43
CA GLY A 91 -11.75 -30.05 -7.90
C GLY A 91 -10.92 -28.87 -8.41
N LYS A 92 -10.35 -28.00 -7.54
CA LYS A 92 -9.56 -26.84 -7.94
C LYS A 92 -8.19 -27.24 -8.47
N MET A 93 -7.78 -26.68 -9.61
CA MET A 93 -6.42 -26.85 -10.14
C MET A 93 -5.44 -25.95 -9.39
N VAL A 94 -4.31 -26.53 -8.99
CA VAL A 94 -3.23 -25.81 -8.31
C VAL A 94 -1.90 -26.14 -9.01
N TYR A 95 -1.17 -25.08 -9.38
CA TYR A 95 0.16 -25.22 -9.97
C TYR A 95 1.25 -25.11 -8.91
N TYR A 96 2.35 -25.82 -9.13
CA TYR A 96 3.53 -25.79 -8.28
C TYR A 96 4.80 -26.08 -9.07
N PRO A 97 5.98 -25.62 -8.60
CA PRO A 97 7.25 -25.98 -9.23
C PRO A 97 7.42 -27.51 -9.30
N TRP A 98 7.69 -28.05 -10.50
CA TRP A 98 7.89 -29.49 -10.65
C TRP A 98 9.29 -29.87 -10.20
N CYS A 99 9.40 -30.45 -9.01
CA CYS A 99 10.64 -30.94 -8.44
C CYS A 99 10.62 -32.48 -8.41
N LEU A 100 11.64 -33.09 -8.98
CA LEU A 100 11.76 -34.54 -9.15
C LEU A 100 11.85 -35.30 -7.80
N ILE A 101 12.37 -34.64 -6.76
CA ILE A 101 12.51 -35.19 -5.39
C ILE A 101 11.41 -34.72 -4.44
N ARG A 102 10.31 -34.17 -4.97
CA ARG A 102 9.24 -33.62 -4.13
C ARG A 102 8.64 -34.70 -3.22
N LYS A 103 8.54 -34.42 -1.91
CA LYS A 103 8.05 -35.33 -0.87
C LYS A 103 8.85 -36.64 -0.71
N GLN A 104 10.08 -36.67 -1.18
CA GLN A 104 11.05 -37.75 -0.96
C GLN A 104 12.25 -37.16 -0.21
N ALA A 105 12.97 -37.96 0.58
CA ALA A 105 14.20 -37.49 1.20
C ALA A 105 15.23 -37.14 0.10
N PRO A 106 15.93 -36.02 0.19
CA PRO A 106 16.09 -35.04 1.29
C PRO A 106 15.13 -33.83 1.21
N CYS A 107 13.98 -33.89 0.52
CA CYS A 107 13.07 -32.76 0.33
C CYS A 107 12.57 -32.23 1.69
N PRO A 108 12.72 -30.93 2.02
CA PRO A 108 12.27 -30.35 3.28
C PRO A 108 10.76 -30.48 3.54
N LYS A 109 9.94 -30.63 2.47
CA LYS A 109 8.48 -30.83 2.59
C LYS A 109 8.09 -32.17 3.21
N VAL A 110 9.00 -33.10 3.33
CA VAL A 110 8.78 -34.38 4.08
C VAL A 110 8.53 -34.06 5.55
N LYS A 111 9.32 -33.17 6.13
CA LYS A 111 9.22 -32.76 7.55
C LYS A 111 8.33 -31.51 7.73
N LYS A 112 8.31 -30.60 6.78
CA LYS A 112 7.56 -29.32 6.82
C LYS A 112 6.75 -29.15 5.53
N PRO A 113 5.49 -29.63 5.46
CA PRO A 113 4.68 -29.59 4.23
C PRO A 113 4.51 -28.20 3.60
N GLN A 114 4.51 -27.14 4.44
CA GLN A 114 4.37 -25.74 4.00
C GLN A 114 5.69 -25.10 3.55
N PHE A 115 6.80 -25.82 3.55
CA PHE A 115 8.11 -25.29 3.14
C PHE A 115 8.06 -24.71 1.69
N GLN A 116 8.60 -23.53 1.49
CA GLN A 116 8.62 -22.87 0.18
C GLN A 116 9.71 -23.44 -0.73
N CYS A 117 9.33 -23.91 -1.91
CA CYS A 117 10.28 -24.48 -2.87
C CYS A 117 11.34 -23.47 -3.37
N SER A 118 11.02 -22.19 -3.39
CA SER A 118 11.97 -21.12 -3.74
C SER A 118 13.12 -20.95 -2.73
N LYS A 119 12.95 -21.45 -1.50
CA LYS A 119 13.98 -21.42 -0.46
C LYS A 119 14.70 -22.76 -0.31
N CYS A 120 14.45 -23.71 -1.22
CA CYS A 120 15.01 -25.06 -1.12
C CYS A 120 16.41 -25.13 -1.72
N THR A 121 17.39 -25.59 -0.97
CA THR A 121 18.77 -25.75 -1.43
C THR A 121 19.05 -27.10 -2.09
N VAL A 122 18.15 -28.07 -1.87
CA VAL A 122 18.31 -29.45 -2.39
C VAL A 122 17.35 -29.78 -3.54
N HIS A 123 16.76 -28.77 -4.16
CA HIS A 123 15.80 -28.96 -5.24
C HIS A 123 16.43 -29.60 -6.50
N ARG A 124 15.63 -30.39 -7.22
CA ARG A 124 15.91 -30.88 -8.58
C ARG A 124 14.70 -30.54 -9.43
N PHE A 125 14.68 -29.35 -10.01
CA PHE A 125 13.56 -28.94 -10.85
C PHE A 125 13.60 -29.65 -12.21
N GLN A 126 12.42 -29.92 -12.75
CA GLN A 126 12.24 -30.39 -14.10
C GLN A 126 12.48 -29.21 -15.03
N LYS A 127 13.41 -29.37 -15.96
CA LYS A 127 13.67 -28.41 -17.06
C LYS A 127 12.61 -28.51 -18.14
N MET A 128 12.41 -27.40 -18.88
CA MET A 128 11.58 -27.39 -20.07
C MET A 128 12.29 -28.16 -21.22
N THR A 129 11.89 -29.41 -21.44
CA THR A 129 12.40 -30.26 -22.49
C THR A 129 11.36 -30.50 -23.59
N ASP A 130 11.78 -31.01 -24.76
CA ASP A 130 10.84 -31.36 -25.83
C ASP A 130 9.83 -32.42 -25.39
N ASP A 131 10.22 -33.36 -24.52
CA ASP A 131 9.33 -34.36 -23.95
C ASP A 131 8.23 -33.70 -23.05
N VAL A 132 8.59 -32.65 -22.33
CA VAL A 132 7.61 -31.89 -21.52
C VAL A 132 6.61 -31.22 -22.44
N ILE A 133 7.08 -30.54 -23.49
CA ILE A 133 6.21 -29.89 -24.49
C ILE A 133 5.35 -30.92 -25.20
N PHE A 134 5.93 -32.04 -25.67
CA PHE A 134 5.19 -33.12 -26.30
C PHE A 134 4.07 -33.66 -25.41
N ASN A 135 4.38 -33.97 -24.15
CA ASN A 135 3.39 -34.47 -23.20
C ASN A 135 2.27 -33.44 -22.91
N HIS A 136 2.60 -32.14 -22.90
CA HIS A 136 1.65 -31.08 -22.78
C HIS A 136 0.68 -31.01 -23.97
N LEU A 137 1.24 -30.97 -25.18
CA LEU A 137 0.48 -30.96 -26.44
C LEU A 137 -0.35 -32.22 -26.62
N LYS A 138 0.14 -33.37 -26.17
CA LYS A 138 -0.60 -34.64 -26.14
C LYS A 138 -1.68 -34.63 -25.02
N GLY A 139 -1.49 -33.88 -23.98
CA GLY A 139 -2.38 -33.76 -22.82
C GLY A 139 -2.20 -34.86 -21.76
N VAL A 140 -1.33 -35.83 -21.99
CA VAL A 140 -1.03 -36.97 -21.10
C VAL A 140 0.46 -37.31 -21.09
N ASN A 141 0.95 -37.76 -19.94
CA ASN A 141 2.30 -38.30 -19.82
C ASN A 141 2.39 -39.75 -20.36
N ARG A 142 3.58 -40.33 -20.35
CA ARG A 142 3.85 -41.70 -20.79
C ARG A 142 3.03 -42.78 -20.09
N TYR A 143 2.45 -42.46 -18.92
CA TYR A 143 1.58 -43.35 -18.15
C TYR A 143 0.08 -43.10 -18.37
N GLY A 144 -0.30 -42.28 -19.37
CA GLY A 144 -1.70 -41.93 -19.67
C GLY A 144 -2.35 -40.94 -18.69
N LYS A 145 -1.60 -40.45 -17.71
CA LYS A 145 -2.12 -39.50 -16.75
C LYS A 145 -2.17 -38.10 -17.36
N GLU A 146 -3.31 -37.40 -17.18
CA GLU A 146 -3.46 -36.00 -17.62
C GLU A 146 -2.38 -35.11 -17.01
N VAL A 147 -1.75 -34.28 -17.82
CA VAL A 147 -0.72 -33.32 -17.42
C VAL A 147 -1.04 -31.94 -17.94
N MET A 148 -0.75 -30.95 -17.13
CA MET A 148 -0.87 -29.54 -17.45
C MET A 148 0.36 -28.84 -16.90
N TYR A 149 1.05 -28.11 -17.76
CA TYR A 149 2.28 -27.44 -17.40
C TYR A 149 2.11 -25.93 -17.49
N GLY A 150 2.98 -25.21 -16.80
CA GLY A 150 3.06 -23.75 -16.85
C GLY A 150 4.51 -23.31 -16.91
N LEU A 151 4.72 -22.16 -17.49
CA LEU A 151 6.03 -21.54 -17.58
C LEU A 151 6.17 -20.38 -16.59
N TYR A 152 7.42 -20.07 -16.24
CA TYR A 152 7.78 -18.88 -15.47
C TYR A 152 8.34 -17.83 -16.45
N PRO A 153 7.62 -16.72 -16.70
CA PRO A 153 7.99 -15.76 -17.75
C PRO A 153 9.32 -15.05 -17.53
N ILE A 154 9.71 -14.83 -16.27
CA ILE A 154 10.95 -14.12 -15.94
C ILE A 154 12.14 -15.07 -16.03
N VAL A 155 13.10 -14.69 -16.85
CA VAL A 155 14.41 -15.35 -17.03
C VAL A 155 15.50 -14.55 -16.32
N ASP A 156 16.77 -14.96 -16.52
CA ASP A 156 17.93 -14.32 -15.91
C ASP A 156 17.94 -12.80 -16.15
N GLN A 157 18.49 -12.05 -15.18
CA GLN A 157 18.59 -10.59 -15.20
C GLN A 157 17.23 -9.86 -15.32
N ASN A 158 16.16 -10.47 -14.78
CA ASN A 158 14.82 -9.89 -14.79
C ASN A 158 14.27 -9.56 -16.20
N GLN A 159 14.56 -10.40 -17.17
CA GLN A 159 14.12 -10.29 -18.55
C GLN A 159 12.96 -11.24 -18.86
N THR A 160 12.27 -11.02 -19.97
CA THR A 160 11.16 -11.84 -20.45
C THR A 160 11.12 -11.88 -21.98
N PHE A 161 10.59 -12.97 -22.55
CA PHE A 161 10.35 -13.13 -23.98
C PHE A 161 8.90 -12.87 -24.40
N LEU A 162 8.03 -12.59 -23.43
CA LEU A 162 6.60 -12.47 -23.70
C LEU A 162 5.93 -11.50 -22.73
N LEU A 163 4.79 -10.99 -23.18
CA LEU A 163 3.84 -10.23 -22.41
C LEU A 163 2.48 -10.91 -22.54
N VAL A 164 1.81 -11.20 -21.44
CA VAL A 164 0.48 -11.83 -21.48
C VAL A 164 -0.48 -11.09 -20.57
N PHE A 165 -1.67 -10.82 -21.08
CA PHE A 165 -2.79 -10.29 -20.32
C PHE A 165 -3.72 -11.45 -19.95
N ASP A 166 -4.11 -11.54 -18.71
CA ASP A 166 -4.99 -12.56 -18.15
C ASP A 166 -6.35 -11.93 -17.82
N PHE A 167 -7.39 -12.46 -18.43
CA PHE A 167 -8.78 -12.05 -18.22
C PHE A 167 -9.58 -13.22 -17.67
N ASP A 168 -10.21 -13.02 -16.52
CA ASP A 168 -10.87 -14.08 -15.74
C ASP A 168 -12.19 -13.47 -15.19
N LYS A 169 -13.35 -13.79 -15.65
CA LYS A 169 -14.69 -13.41 -15.17
C LYS A 169 -15.70 -13.20 -16.33
N ALA A 170 -16.94 -12.84 -15.97
CA ALA A 170 -18.07 -12.91 -16.90
C ALA A 170 -17.93 -12.11 -18.22
N ASP A 171 -17.38 -10.90 -18.19
CA ASP A 171 -17.38 -9.99 -19.36
C ASP A 171 -16.05 -9.93 -20.13
N TRP A 172 -15.18 -10.94 -19.96
CA TRP A 172 -13.88 -10.95 -20.56
C TRP A 172 -13.87 -10.78 -22.11
N ARG A 173 -14.92 -11.23 -22.78
CA ARG A 173 -15.00 -11.21 -24.26
C ARG A 173 -14.92 -9.81 -24.84
N GLN A 174 -15.60 -8.86 -24.23
CA GLN A 174 -15.56 -7.46 -24.69
C GLN A 174 -14.22 -6.80 -24.38
N GLU A 175 -13.70 -7.02 -23.19
CA GLU A 175 -12.43 -6.44 -22.76
C GLU A 175 -11.26 -6.94 -23.61
N VAL A 176 -11.22 -8.24 -23.93
CA VAL A 176 -10.21 -8.84 -24.82
C VAL A 176 -10.28 -8.26 -26.23
N LYS A 177 -11.50 -8.11 -26.82
CA LYS A 177 -11.66 -7.51 -28.15
C LYS A 177 -11.19 -6.06 -28.20
N VAL A 178 -11.39 -5.31 -27.13
CA VAL A 178 -10.89 -3.94 -27.01
C VAL A 178 -9.36 -3.91 -26.92
N LEU A 179 -8.77 -4.78 -26.11
CA LEU A 179 -7.31 -4.86 -26.01
C LEU A 179 -6.67 -5.28 -27.35
N ALA A 180 -7.30 -6.21 -28.08
CA ALA A 180 -6.91 -6.62 -29.42
C ALA A 180 -6.90 -5.43 -30.40
N LYS A 181 -7.96 -4.62 -30.41
CA LYS A 181 -8.02 -3.39 -31.23
C LYS A 181 -6.91 -2.39 -30.88
N VAL A 182 -6.56 -2.28 -29.61
CA VAL A 182 -5.42 -1.45 -29.18
C VAL A 182 -4.12 -2.00 -29.69
N ALA A 183 -3.88 -3.31 -29.59
CA ALA A 183 -2.67 -3.93 -30.16
C ALA A 183 -2.58 -3.64 -31.66
N GLN A 184 -3.67 -3.81 -32.43
CA GLN A 184 -3.73 -3.46 -33.84
C GLN A 184 -3.41 -2.00 -34.13
N SER A 185 -3.95 -1.06 -33.31
CA SER A 185 -3.67 0.36 -33.46
C SER A 185 -2.20 0.72 -33.21
N LEU A 186 -1.53 -0.07 -32.40
CA LEU A 186 -0.09 0.01 -32.11
C LEU A 186 0.74 -0.79 -33.11
N LYS A 187 0.12 -1.48 -34.07
CA LYS A 187 0.76 -2.38 -35.05
C LYS A 187 1.51 -3.54 -34.41
N LEU A 188 1.00 -4.04 -33.30
CA LEU A 188 1.57 -5.19 -32.59
C LEU A 188 0.77 -6.46 -32.92
N ASP A 189 1.47 -7.53 -33.26
CA ASP A 189 0.87 -8.84 -33.42
C ASP A 189 0.62 -9.48 -32.05
N TYR A 190 -0.46 -10.23 -31.94
CA TYR A 190 -0.92 -10.90 -30.71
C TYR A 190 -1.68 -12.17 -31.04
N LEU A 191 -1.85 -13.01 -30.04
CA LEU A 191 -2.72 -14.18 -30.09
C LEU A 191 -3.69 -14.19 -28.91
N ILE A 192 -4.96 -14.49 -29.16
CA ILE A 192 -5.98 -14.62 -28.12
C ILE A 192 -6.21 -16.10 -27.83
N GLU A 193 -5.98 -16.54 -26.60
CA GLU A 193 -6.24 -17.90 -26.13
C GLU A 193 -7.49 -17.93 -25.26
N ILE A 194 -8.41 -18.85 -25.49
CA ILE A 194 -9.41 -19.21 -24.48
C ILE A 194 -8.71 -19.97 -23.36
N SER A 195 -8.86 -19.52 -22.12
CA SER A 195 -8.20 -20.14 -20.98
C SER A 195 -8.55 -21.61 -20.82
N GLN A 196 -7.74 -22.36 -20.07
CA GLN A 196 -7.97 -23.79 -19.81
C GLN A 196 -9.31 -24.10 -19.10
N SER A 197 -9.89 -23.12 -18.40
CA SER A 197 -11.19 -23.23 -17.74
C SER A 197 -12.37 -22.93 -18.66
N GLY A 198 -12.15 -22.25 -19.78
CA GLY A 198 -13.17 -21.72 -20.67
C GLY A 198 -13.83 -20.45 -20.16
N ASN A 199 -13.53 -20.01 -18.94
CA ASN A 199 -14.19 -18.85 -18.27
C ASN A 199 -13.36 -17.57 -18.34
N GLY A 200 -12.35 -17.54 -19.20
CA GLY A 200 -11.46 -16.40 -19.38
C GLY A 200 -10.63 -16.53 -20.65
N ALA A 201 -9.70 -15.60 -20.84
CA ALA A 201 -8.82 -15.59 -22.00
C ALA A 201 -7.43 -15.01 -21.63
N HIS A 202 -6.44 -15.37 -22.43
CA HIS A 202 -5.12 -14.76 -22.39
C HIS A 202 -4.84 -14.06 -23.72
N VAL A 203 -4.27 -12.86 -23.68
CA VAL A 203 -3.75 -12.18 -24.88
C VAL A 203 -2.23 -12.22 -24.83
N TRP A 204 -1.63 -12.90 -25.79
CA TRP A 204 -0.19 -13.18 -25.85
C TRP A 204 0.50 -12.26 -26.85
N LEU A 205 1.59 -11.62 -26.43
CA LEU A 205 2.53 -10.90 -27.28
C LEU A 205 3.93 -11.48 -27.07
N PHE A 206 4.72 -11.55 -28.13
CA PHE A 206 6.03 -12.20 -28.11
C PHE A 206 7.12 -11.23 -28.53
N PHE A 207 8.26 -11.29 -27.85
CA PHE A 207 9.43 -10.47 -28.17
C PHE A 207 10.46 -11.28 -28.98
N GLU A 208 11.17 -10.63 -29.89
CA GLU A 208 12.22 -11.25 -30.68
C GLU A 208 13.31 -11.80 -29.77
N ASP A 209 13.84 -10.92 -28.94
CA ASP A 209 14.78 -11.22 -27.88
C ASP A 209 14.19 -10.95 -26.50
N LYS A 210 14.90 -11.35 -25.46
CA LYS A 210 14.52 -11.08 -24.09
C LYS A 210 14.70 -9.60 -23.75
N ILE A 211 13.65 -8.95 -23.32
CA ILE A 211 13.65 -7.57 -22.85
C ILE A 211 13.46 -7.50 -21.34
N LEU A 212 13.80 -6.38 -20.72
CA LEU A 212 13.55 -6.20 -19.29
C LEU A 212 12.05 -6.33 -18.97
N ALA A 213 11.72 -7.11 -17.94
CA ALA A 213 10.33 -7.33 -17.49
C ALA A 213 9.59 -6.01 -17.23
N ARG A 214 10.28 -4.98 -16.72
CA ARG A 214 9.73 -3.64 -16.54
C ARG A 214 9.30 -2.97 -17.85
N LYS A 215 10.05 -3.17 -18.96
CA LYS A 215 9.67 -2.63 -20.28
C LYS A 215 8.44 -3.35 -20.83
N ALA A 216 8.40 -4.69 -20.74
CA ALA A 216 7.22 -5.46 -21.14
C ALA A 216 5.97 -5.02 -20.37
N ARG A 217 6.08 -4.81 -19.07
CA ARG A 217 4.98 -4.32 -18.24
C ARG A 217 4.57 -2.89 -18.58
N ALA A 218 5.52 -2.01 -18.87
CA ALA A 218 5.24 -0.65 -19.31
C ALA A 218 4.44 -0.64 -20.62
N LEU A 219 4.81 -1.47 -21.60
CA LEU A 219 4.03 -1.69 -22.81
C LEU A 219 2.60 -2.16 -22.46
N GLY A 220 2.47 -3.14 -21.57
CA GLY A 220 1.18 -3.63 -21.11
C GLY A 220 0.31 -2.57 -20.46
N ASP A 221 0.88 -1.74 -19.60
CA ASP A 221 0.16 -0.64 -18.95
C ASP A 221 -0.24 0.47 -19.95
N ILE A 222 0.59 0.74 -20.98
CA ILE A 222 0.22 1.63 -22.08
C ILE A 222 -0.98 1.06 -22.83
N MET A 223 -0.95 -0.22 -23.19
CA MET A 223 -2.06 -0.87 -23.90
C MET A 223 -3.37 -0.81 -23.11
N LEU A 224 -3.34 -1.12 -21.82
CA LEU A 224 -4.50 -0.99 -20.94
C LEU A 224 -4.99 0.45 -20.85
N THR A 225 -4.08 1.41 -20.72
CA THR A 225 -4.42 2.83 -20.68
C THR A 225 -5.10 3.28 -21.97
N GLN A 226 -4.59 2.86 -23.14
CA GLN A 226 -5.23 3.16 -24.43
C GLN A 226 -6.58 2.47 -24.56
N ALA A 227 -6.72 1.23 -24.07
CA ALA A 227 -7.99 0.52 -24.04
C ALA A 227 -9.04 1.25 -23.20
N MET A 228 -8.68 1.68 -22.00
CA MET A 228 -9.56 2.49 -21.13
C MET A 228 -9.95 3.82 -21.76
N LYS A 229 -9.04 4.47 -22.51
CA LYS A 229 -9.32 5.72 -23.23
C LYS A 229 -10.31 5.53 -24.35
N GLN A 230 -10.14 4.47 -25.15
CA GLN A 230 -10.98 4.20 -26.30
C GLN A 230 -12.37 3.69 -25.93
N TYR A 231 -12.49 3.02 -24.76
CA TYR A 231 -13.71 2.37 -24.29
C TYR A 231 -13.96 2.66 -22.81
N PRO A 232 -14.33 3.90 -22.46
CA PRO A 232 -14.51 4.34 -21.07
C PRO A 232 -15.65 3.64 -20.33
N GLU A 233 -16.59 3.03 -21.07
CA GLU A 233 -17.72 2.26 -20.54
C GLU A 233 -17.28 0.90 -19.96
N LEU A 234 -16.12 0.37 -20.35
CA LEU A 234 -15.64 -0.89 -19.83
C LEU A 234 -15.01 -0.73 -18.46
N SER A 235 -15.44 -1.54 -17.52
CA SER A 235 -14.94 -1.53 -16.15
C SER A 235 -13.54 -2.16 -15.99
N PHE A 236 -13.12 -2.99 -16.97
CA PHE A 236 -11.95 -3.86 -16.89
C PHE A 236 -11.95 -4.77 -15.64
N GLU A 237 -13.14 -5.15 -15.19
CA GLU A 237 -13.29 -6.07 -14.05
C GLU A 237 -12.87 -7.50 -14.39
N ALA A 238 -12.93 -7.90 -15.65
CA ALA A 238 -12.47 -9.21 -16.11
C ALA A 238 -10.95 -9.28 -16.20
N PHE A 239 -10.25 -8.15 -16.33
CA PHE A 239 -8.80 -8.11 -16.35
C PHE A 239 -8.24 -8.48 -14.96
N ASP A 240 -7.48 -9.59 -14.87
CA ASP A 240 -6.87 -10.03 -13.62
C ASP A 240 -5.43 -9.50 -13.47
N ARG A 241 -4.57 -9.72 -14.47
CA ARG A 241 -3.15 -9.32 -14.40
C ARG A 241 -2.43 -9.35 -15.73
N ILE A 242 -1.20 -8.81 -15.70
CA ILE A 242 -0.20 -8.95 -16.76
C ILE A 242 0.88 -9.96 -16.33
N PHE A 243 1.42 -10.73 -17.25
CA PHE A 243 2.64 -11.54 -17.07
C PHE A 243 3.76 -11.03 -17.99
N PRO A 244 4.99 -10.81 -17.46
CA PRO A 244 5.36 -10.91 -16.04
C PRO A 244 4.63 -9.88 -15.19
N ASN A 245 4.24 -10.26 -13.96
CA ASN A 245 3.51 -9.37 -13.07
C ASN A 245 4.40 -8.61 -12.07
N GLN A 246 5.71 -8.71 -12.22
CA GLN A 246 6.72 -8.07 -11.38
C GLN A 246 7.93 -7.67 -12.22
N ASP A 247 8.65 -6.64 -11.79
CA ASP A 247 9.82 -6.11 -12.52
C ASP A 247 11.07 -6.93 -12.24
N ASP A 248 11.15 -7.53 -11.05
CA ASP A 248 12.27 -8.34 -10.61
C ASP A 248 11.82 -9.61 -9.88
N VAL A 249 12.71 -10.56 -9.79
CA VAL A 249 12.55 -11.77 -8.98
C VAL A 249 13.54 -11.69 -7.83
N SER A 250 13.05 -11.41 -6.62
CA SER A 250 13.87 -11.41 -5.42
C SER A 250 14.59 -12.75 -5.21
N ASN A 251 15.79 -12.73 -4.66
CA ASN A 251 16.72 -13.85 -4.46
C ASN A 251 16.06 -15.21 -4.26
N GLY A 252 16.27 -16.13 -5.24
CA GLY A 252 15.78 -17.50 -5.22
C GLY A 252 14.30 -17.69 -5.58
N GLY A 253 13.58 -16.64 -5.98
CA GLY A 253 12.22 -16.74 -6.48
C GLY A 253 12.14 -17.15 -7.95
N PHE A 254 10.98 -17.63 -8.41
CA PHE A 254 10.75 -17.99 -9.82
C PHE A 254 9.84 -17.00 -10.56
N GLY A 255 9.32 -16.00 -9.84
CA GLY A 255 8.24 -15.16 -10.36
C GLY A 255 6.89 -15.88 -10.34
N ASN A 256 5.88 -15.24 -10.90
CA ASN A 256 4.58 -15.86 -11.13
C ASN A 256 4.62 -16.69 -12.41
N LEU A 257 3.86 -17.78 -12.42
CA LEU A 257 3.75 -18.66 -13.57
C LEU A 257 2.46 -18.39 -14.34
N ILE A 258 2.48 -18.68 -15.64
CA ILE A 258 1.30 -18.76 -16.50
C ILE A 258 1.16 -20.20 -17.03
N ALA A 259 -0.09 -20.65 -17.17
CA ALA A 259 -0.38 -21.93 -17.77
C ALA A 259 -0.02 -21.92 -19.27
N LEU A 260 0.60 -22.97 -19.76
CA LEU A 260 0.90 -23.11 -21.18
C LEU A 260 -0.39 -23.37 -21.99
N PRO A 261 -0.54 -22.76 -23.17
CA PRO A 261 -1.67 -22.98 -24.08
C PRO A 261 -1.57 -24.34 -24.82
N LEU A 262 -2.64 -24.70 -25.54
CA LEU A 262 -2.71 -25.90 -26.40
C LEU A 262 -2.56 -27.23 -25.64
N GLN A 263 -3.03 -27.30 -24.39
CA GLN A 263 -3.03 -28.57 -23.65
C GLN A 263 -3.98 -29.59 -24.33
N GLY A 264 -3.46 -30.71 -24.78
CA GLY A 264 -4.12 -31.62 -25.73
C GLY A 264 -5.52 -32.06 -25.30
N LYS A 265 -5.74 -32.45 -24.04
CA LYS A 265 -7.09 -32.84 -23.59
C LYS A 265 -8.05 -31.65 -23.49
N ARG A 266 -7.55 -30.46 -23.19
CA ARG A 266 -8.36 -29.25 -23.14
C ARG A 266 -8.75 -28.76 -24.53
N VAL A 267 -7.83 -28.89 -25.48
CA VAL A 267 -8.05 -28.58 -26.91
C VAL A 267 -9.21 -29.39 -27.47
N LEU A 268 -9.33 -30.69 -27.13
CA LEU A 268 -10.45 -31.52 -27.55
C LEU A 268 -11.81 -31.05 -27.00
N ASN A 269 -11.81 -30.32 -25.87
CA ASN A 269 -13.02 -29.75 -25.26
C ASN A 269 -13.26 -28.28 -25.66
N GLY A 270 -12.51 -27.75 -26.63
CA GLY A 270 -12.65 -26.36 -27.10
C GLY A 270 -11.93 -25.32 -26.22
N PHE A 271 -11.16 -25.73 -25.21
CA PHE A 271 -10.43 -24.85 -24.29
C PHE A 271 -8.93 -24.88 -24.57
N SER A 272 -8.18 -23.95 -24.00
CA SER A 272 -6.72 -23.81 -24.23
C SER A 272 -6.39 -23.70 -25.72
N ARG A 273 -7.27 -23.07 -26.51
CA ARG A 273 -7.17 -22.87 -27.95
C ARG A 273 -7.14 -21.41 -28.31
N PHE A 274 -6.52 -21.12 -29.42
CA PHE A 274 -6.46 -19.77 -29.96
C PHE A 274 -7.71 -19.46 -30.81
N VAL A 275 -8.09 -18.19 -30.75
CA VAL A 275 -9.24 -17.63 -31.44
C VAL A 275 -8.83 -16.36 -32.19
N ASP A 276 -9.60 -16.02 -33.21
CA ASP A 276 -9.47 -14.74 -33.91
C ASP A 276 -10.12 -13.59 -33.13
N ASP A 277 -10.11 -12.40 -33.72
CA ASP A 277 -10.68 -11.17 -33.11
C ASP A 277 -12.20 -11.24 -32.87
N ASP A 278 -12.89 -12.10 -33.58
CA ASP A 278 -14.31 -12.37 -33.37
C ASP A 278 -14.57 -13.48 -32.35
N LEU A 279 -13.49 -14.02 -31.75
CA LEU A 279 -13.46 -15.15 -30.81
C LEU A 279 -13.89 -16.47 -31.45
N VAL A 280 -13.66 -16.63 -32.76
CA VAL A 280 -13.85 -17.88 -33.48
C VAL A 280 -12.54 -18.68 -33.43
N LEU A 281 -12.65 -19.99 -33.25
CA LEU A 281 -11.48 -20.87 -33.14
C LEU A 281 -10.63 -20.85 -34.42
N ILE A 282 -9.32 -20.70 -34.25
CA ILE A 282 -8.34 -20.80 -35.31
C ILE A 282 -8.09 -22.29 -35.62
N ASP A 283 -8.32 -22.71 -36.87
CA ASP A 283 -8.16 -24.11 -37.26
C ASP A 283 -6.69 -24.51 -37.41
N ASP A 284 -5.88 -23.68 -38.06
CA ASP A 284 -4.44 -23.93 -38.23
C ASP A 284 -3.61 -22.96 -37.40
N ILE A 285 -3.49 -23.27 -36.11
CA ILE A 285 -2.69 -22.47 -35.17
C ILE A 285 -1.20 -22.50 -35.49
N TRP A 286 -0.72 -23.56 -36.12
CA TRP A 286 0.70 -23.70 -36.41
C TRP A 286 1.16 -22.74 -37.50
N SER A 287 0.38 -22.59 -38.58
CA SER A 287 0.61 -21.55 -39.59
C SER A 287 0.40 -20.14 -38.98
N THR A 288 -0.57 -19.96 -38.11
CA THR A 288 -0.79 -18.68 -37.45
C THR A 288 0.39 -18.28 -36.54
N LEU A 289 0.91 -19.22 -35.74
CA LEU A 289 2.12 -19.00 -34.95
C LEU A 289 3.31 -18.59 -35.79
N GLU A 290 3.52 -19.28 -36.90
CA GLU A 290 4.66 -19.01 -37.80
C GLU A 290 4.58 -17.63 -38.47
N GLN A 291 3.36 -17.15 -38.71
CA GLN A 291 3.08 -15.84 -39.30
C GLN A 291 3.05 -14.70 -38.26
N THR A 292 2.93 -15.03 -36.98
CA THR A 292 2.88 -14.03 -35.91
C THR A 292 4.23 -13.36 -35.76
N THR A 293 4.30 -12.06 -35.99
CA THR A 293 5.53 -11.27 -35.87
C THR A 293 5.87 -11.07 -34.40
N LYS A 294 7.15 -11.22 -34.07
CA LYS A 294 7.66 -10.89 -32.75
C LYS A 294 8.07 -9.43 -32.71
N ILE A 295 7.92 -8.84 -31.56
CA ILE A 295 8.12 -7.40 -31.30
C ILE A 295 9.59 -7.18 -30.93
N SER A 296 10.27 -6.27 -31.59
CA SER A 296 11.65 -5.87 -31.26
C SER A 296 11.68 -4.96 -30.02
N GLU A 297 12.84 -4.89 -29.36
CA GLU A 297 13.02 -3.98 -28.21
C GLU A 297 12.90 -2.50 -28.63
N GLU A 298 13.34 -2.16 -29.85
CA GLU A 298 13.23 -0.82 -30.43
C GLU A 298 11.77 -0.40 -30.62
N GLU A 299 10.90 -1.30 -31.09
CA GLU A 299 9.45 -1.04 -31.21
C GLU A 299 8.83 -0.80 -29.84
N VAL A 300 9.19 -1.61 -28.85
CA VAL A 300 8.75 -1.40 -27.46
C VAL A 300 9.18 -0.03 -26.94
N ASP A 301 10.47 0.31 -27.11
CA ASP A 301 11.00 1.62 -26.68
C ASP A 301 10.35 2.79 -27.44
N GLY A 302 10.09 2.61 -28.74
CA GLY A 302 9.38 3.61 -29.56
C GLY A 302 7.96 3.89 -29.04
N ILE A 303 7.20 2.82 -28.72
CA ILE A 303 5.87 2.94 -28.13
C ILE A 303 5.95 3.60 -26.75
N ILE A 304 6.85 3.13 -25.91
CA ILE A 304 7.05 3.67 -24.57
C ILE A 304 7.35 5.17 -24.67
N ASN A 305 8.33 5.59 -25.47
CA ASN A 305 8.71 7.00 -25.64
C ASN A 305 7.54 7.84 -26.15
N LYS A 306 6.78 7.34 -27.13
CA LYS A 306 5.59 8.02 -27.67
C LYS A 306 4.52 8.29 -26.62
N TYR A 307 4.35 7.37 -25.68
CA TYR A 307 3.30 7.41 -24.67
C TYR A 307 3.81 7.74 -23.25
N THR A 308 5.11 8.03 -23.09
CA THR A 308 5.73 8.35 -21.77
C THR A 308 5.14 9.59 -21.13
N HIS A 309 4.70 10.58 -21.93
CA HIS A 309 3.96 11.73 -21.42
C HIS A 309 2.61 11.37 -20.79
N ASN A 310 2.14 10.15 -20.97
CA ASN A 310 0.85 9.62 -20.55
C ASN A 310 0.96 8.56 -19.46
N LEU A 311 2.18 8.18 -19.06
CA LEU A 311 2.42 7.30 -17.93
C LEU A 311 2.79 8.11 -16.69
N PRO A 312 2.41 7.67 -15.49
CA PRO A 312 2.89 8.29 -14.26
C PRO A 312 4.43 8.37 -14.30
N SER A 313 4.99 9.54 -14.01
CA SER A 313 6.43 9.83 -14.10
C SER A 313 7.33 8.87 -13.32
N ASN A 314 6.74 8.04 -12.46
CA ASN A 314 7.40 7.09 -11.58
C ASN A 314 7.69 5.72 -12.22
N TYR A 315 7.19 5.44 -13.42
CA TYR A 315 7.41 4.14 -14.07
C TYR A 315 8.84 3.95 -14.59
N TYR A 316 9.54 5.05 -14.89
CA TYR A 316 10.88 5.05 -15.49
C TYR A 316 12.00 5.54 -14.57
N LYS A 317 11.70 6.16 -13.43
CA LYS A 317 12.71 6.60 -12.47
C LYS A 317 12.88 5.59 -11.35
N ALA A 318 13.28 4.38 -11.69
CA ALA A 318 13.63 3.35 -10.70
C ALA A 318 14.89 3.68 -9.88
N GLU A 319 15.55 4.82 -10.13
CA GLU A 319 16.78 5.25 -9.46
C GLU A 319 16.64 6.50 -8.59
N LYS A 320 15.46 7.10 -8.48
CA LYS A 320 15.24 8.14 -7.46
C LYS A 320 14.08 7.74 -6.58
N LYS A 321 14.34 7.57 -5.29
CA LYS A 321 13.32 7.45 -4.25
C LYS A 321 12.22 8.46 -4.51
N VAL A 322 11.04 7.94 -4.79
CA VAL A 322 9.82 8.73 -4.86
C VAL A 322 9.61 9.33 -3.47
N GLN A 323 9.81 10.62 -3.34
CA GLN A 323 9.17 11.36 -2.27
C GLN A 323 7.67 11.10 -2.42
N GLN A 324 7.05 10.68 -1.37
CA GLN A 324 5.76 10.00 -1.26
C GLN A 324 4.53 10.85 -1.65
N ASP A 325 4.71 11.96 -2.38
CA ASP A 325 3.68 12.98 -2.56
C ASP A 325 2.95 12.96 -3.91
N ASP A 326 3.38 12.13 -4.90
CA ASP A 326 2.87 12.21 -6.28
C ASP A 326 2.30 10.90 -6.83
N LEU A 327 1.37 10.27 -6.12
CA LEU A 327 0.61 9.13 -6.64
C LEU A 327 -0.78 9.54 -7.16
N THR A 328 -0.97 10.80 -7.49
CA THR A 328 -2.16 11.26 -8.20
C THR A 328 -1.88 11.24 -9.71
N LEU A 329 -2.80 10.69 -10.48
CA LEU A 329 -2.80 10.74 -11.96
C LEU A 329 -2.98 12.18 -12.50
N PHE A 330 -2.57 13.18 -11.74
CA PHE A 330 -2.81 14.61 -11.95
C PHE A 330 -2.16 15.20 -13.20
N GLU A 331 -1.04 14.64 -13.64
CA GLU A 331 -0.34 15.18 -14.82
C GLU A 331 -1.05 14.89 -16.15
N TYR A 332 -2.03 13.99 -16.15
CA TYR A 332 -2.82 13.66 -17.34
C TYR A 332 -3.85 14.73 -17.73
N ALA A 333 -4.20 15.59 -16.80
CA ALA A 333 -5.30 16.55 -16.93
C ALA A 333 -4.86 17.98 -17.29
N SER A 334 -3.66 18.20 -17.83
CA SER A 334 -3.11 19.55 -17.99
C SER A 334 -3.61 20.34 -19.20
N ALA A 335 -4.38 19.75 -20.09
CA ALA A 335 -4.98 20.50 -21.21
C ALA A 335 -6.35 21.06 -20.77
N SER A 336 -6.37 22.35 -20.38
CA SER A 336 -7.63 23.06 -20.14
C SER A 336 -8.47 23.12 -21.42
N SER A 337 -9.77 22.93 -21.28
CA SER A 337 -10.74 23.08 -22.36
C SER A 337 -11.49 24.42 -22.20
N ASP A 338 -11.52 25.24 -23.23
CA ASP A 338 -12.27 26.49 -23.26
C ASP A 338 -13.79 26.30 -23.39
N LYS A 339 -14.24 25.08 -23.31
CA LYS A 339 -15.63 24.68 -23.46
C LYS A 339 -16.48 25.14 -22.27
N LYS A 340 -17.63 25.68 -22.56
CA LYS A 340 -18.68 25.93 -21.55
C LYS A 340 -19.41 24.62 -21.28
N ILE A 341 -19.37 24.15 -20.04
CA ILE A 341 -20.13 23.01 -19.56
C ILE A 341 -20.85 23.40 -18.27
N ASP A 342 -21.97 22.75 -17.99
CA ASP A 342 -22.65 22.90 -16.70
C ASP A 342 -22.02 21.96 -15.67
N VAL A 343 -21.61 22.52 -14.54
CA VAL A 343 -21.04 21.78 -13.41
C VAL A 343 -21.88 22.02 -12.19
N THR A 344 -22.62 21.03 -11.77
CA THR A 344 -23.41 21.09 -10.53
C THR A 344 -22.56 20.66 -9.35
N LEU A 345 -22.51 21.52 -8.34
CA LEU A 345 -21.75 21.28 -7.09
C LEU A 345 -22.71 21.04 -5.94
N GLY A 346 -22.78 19.80 -5.50
CA GLY A 346 -23.56 19.32 -4.37
C GLY A 346 -22.70 18.50 -3.40
N SER A 347 -23.20 17.36 -2.95
CA SER A 347 -22.39 16.34 -2.24
C SER A 347 -21.30 15.78 -3.14
N GLU A 348 -21.56 15.79 -4.44
CA GLU A 348 -20.64 15.44 -5.52
C GLU A 348 -20.62 16.54 -6.59
N ILE A 349 -19.65 16.48 -7.47
CA ILE A 349 -19.61 17.28 -8.69
C ILE A 349 -20.30 16.49 -9.78
N THR A 350 -21.35 17.02 -10.35
CA THR A 350 -22.12 16.36 -11.42
C THR A 350 -21.99 17.12 -12.74
N ILE A 351 -21.66 16.42 -13.82
CA ILE A 351 -21.48 16.99 -15.16
C ILE A 351 -22.25 16.15 -16.18
N PRO A 352 -23.12 16.73 -17.00
CA PRO A 352 -23.85 16.00 -18.04
C PRO A 352 -22.89 15.41 -19.10
N ILE A 353 -22.92 14.10 -19.33
CA ILE A 353 -22.02 13.44 -20.31
C ILE A 353 -22.28 13.94 -21.74
N LYS A 354 -23.50 14.33 -22.08
CA LYS A 354 -23.83 14.92 -23.39
C LYS A 354 -23.00 16.15 -23.74
N GLU A 355 -22.48 16.85 -22.73
CA GLU A 355 -21.62 18.04 -22.89
C GLU A 355 -20.15 17.68 -23.03
N LEU A 356 -19.78 16.44 -22.85
CA LEU A 356 -18.40 15.96 -22.83
C LEU A 356 -18.09 15.12 -24.06
N THR A 357 -16.87 15.21 -24.53
CA THR A 357 -16.32 14.21 -25.44
C THR A 357 -15.97 12.93 -24.67
N ARG A 358 -15.79 11.85 -25.40
CA ARG A 358 -15.38 10.58 -24.81
C ARG A 358 -14.04 10.69 -24.06
N ASP A 359 -13.09 11.44 -24.62
CA ASP A 359 -11.77 11.69 -23.99
C ASP A 359 -11.90 12.53 -22.71
N GLU A 360 -12.73 13.57 -22.72
CA GLU A 360 -13.02 14.39 -21.54
C GLU A 360 -13.65 13.59 -20.41
N THR A 361 -14.61 12.72 -20.73
CA THR A 361 -15.23 11.80 -19.74
C THR A 361 -14.19 10.88 -19.10
N VAL A 362 -13.28 10.34 -19.91
CA VAL A 362 -12.19 9.49 -19.42
C VAL A 362 -11.24 10.27 -18.51
N ARG A 363 -10.85 11.49 -18.89
CA ARG A 363 -9.99 12.35 -18.07
C ARG A 363 -10.61 12.64 -16.71
N LEU A 364 -11.90 12.96 -16.67
CA LEU A 364 -12.63 13.21 -15.43
C LEU A 364 -12.67 11.95 -14.54
N ARG A 365 -12.87 10.77 -15.11
CA ARG A 365 -12.80 9.50 -14.36
C ARG A 365 -11.41 9.26 -13.79
N PHE A 366 -10.35 9.50 -14.56
CA PHE A 366 -8.99 9.37 -14.07
C PHE A 366 -8.66 10.39 -12.97
N LEU A 367 -9.21 11.60 -13.04
CA LEU A 367 -9.06 12.61 -12.01
C LEU A 367 -9.52 12.10 -10.63
N ALA A 368 -10.59 11.31 -10.61
CA ALA A 368 -11.15 10.70 -9.39
C ALA A 368 -10.60 9.29 -9.11
N SER A 369 -9.45 8.92 -9.70
CA SER A 369 -8.88 7.59 -9.57
C SER A 369 -7.43 7.63 -9.08
N PHE A 370 -7.00 6.56 -8.39
CA PHE A 370 -5.61 6.41 -7.92
C PHE A 370 -5.22 4.94 -7.77
N TYR A 371 -3.92 4.66 -7.76
CA TYR A 371 -3.39 3.31 -7.60
C TYR A 371 -3.56 2.78 -6.17
N ASN A 372 -4.04 1.55 -6.07
CA ASN A 372 -4.24 0.86 -4.79
C ASN A 372 -2.92 0.28 -4.27
N LYS A 373 -2.32 0.90 -3.26
CA LYS A 373 -1.06 0.42 -2.64
C LYS A 373 -1.18 -1.00 -2.09
N ALA A 374 -2.37 -1.41 -1.64
CA ALA A 374 -2.60 -2.77 -1.15
C ALA A 374 -2.43 -3.82 -2.24
N TYR A 375 -2.83 -3.52 -3.48
CA TYR A 375 -2.61 -4.38 -4.63
C TYR A 375 -1.12 -4.63 -4.86
N PHE A 376 -0.31 -3.57 -4.95
CA PHE A 376 1.13 -3.70 -5.17
C PHE A 376 1.86 -4.34 -4.00
N LYS A 377 1.40 -4.08 -2.77
CA LYS A 377 1.94 -4.75 -1.58
C LYS A 377 1.65 -6.26 -1.59
N ALA A 378 0.41 -6.65 -1.92
CA ALA A 378 0.03 -8.04 -2.06
C ALA A 378 0.81 -8.72 -3.19
N LEU A 379 0.97 -8.03 -4.32
CA LEU A 379 1.77 -8.48 -5.46
C LEU A 379 3.23 -8.74 -5.06
N ASN A 380 3.87 -7.79 -4.38
CA ASN A 380 5.25 -7.91 -3.91
C ASN A 380 5.42 -9.02 -2.86
N GLN A 381 4.37 -9.26 -2.05
CA GLN A 381 4.35 -10.34 -1.06
C GLN A 381 3.91 -11.69 -1.63
N ARG A 382 3.60 -11.77 -2.94
CA ARG A 382 3.07 -12.96 -3.63
C ARG A 382 1.77 -13.47 -3.02
N LEU A 383 0.95 -12.57 -2.49
CA LEU A 383 -0.39 -12.87 -2.01
C LEU A 383 -1.38 -12.82 -3.17
N ASN A 384 -2.53 -13.45 -2.98
CA ASN A 384 -3.61 -13.40 -3.97
C ASN A 384 -4.15 -11.97 -4.09
N THR A 385 -4.12 -11.40 -5.30
CA THR A 385 -4.61 -10.05 -5.61
C THR A 385 -6.02 -10.03 -6.20
N ARG A 386 -6.66 -11.19 -6.37
CA ARG A 386 -7.95 -11.35 -7.08
C ARG A 386 -9.09 -10.46 -6.57
N ASN A 387 -9.08 -10.15 -5.26
CA ASN A 387 -10.11 -9.32 -4.63
C ASN A 387 -9.61 -7.90 -4.30
N ILE A 388 -8.45 -7.52 -4.81
CA ILE A 388 -7.84 -6.22 -4.55
C ILE A 388 -7.74 -5.49 -5.88
N PRO A 389 -8.55 -4.46 -6.15
CA PRO A 389 -8.46 -3.73 -7.42
C PRO A 389 -7.10 -3.02 -7.53
N LYS A 390 -6.52 -3.02 -8.72
CA LYS A 390 -5.24 -2.33 -9.01
C LYS A 390 -5.38 -0.81 -8.87
N MET A 391 -6.54 -0.30 -9.28
CA MET A 391 -6.89 1.12 -9.24
C MET A 391 -8.22 1.29 -8.53
N ILE A 392 -8.35 2.33 -7.74
CA ILE A 392 -9.59 2.73 -7.07
C ILE A 392 -10.10 3.97 -7.79
N SER A 393 -11.34 3.96 -8.23
CA SER A 393 -12.04 5.10 -8.80
C SER A 393 -13.22 5.48 -7.91
N LEU A 394 -13.35 6.76 -7.62
CA LEU A 394 -14.49 7.34 -6.92
C LEU A 394 -15.42 8.11 -7.89
N SER A 395 -15.22 7.94 -9.20
CA SER A 395 -16.17 8.48 -10.20
C SER A 395 -17.26 7.46 -10.47
N GLU A 396 -18.46 7.95 -10.61
CA GLU A 396 -19.64 7.18 -11.05
C GLU A 396 -20.22 7.75 -12.34
N VAL A 397 -20.81 6.90 -13.14
CA VAL A 397 -21.57 7.30 -14.33
C VAL A 397 -22.97 6.76 -14.18
N GLU A 398 -23.93 7.64 -14.00
CA GLU A 398 -25.31 7.29 -13.76
C GLU A 398 -26.25 8.29 -14.44
N ALA A 399 -27.34 7.82 -15.02
CA ALA A 399 -28.40 8.62 -15.63
C ALA A 399 -27.92 9.66 -16.66
N GLY A 400 -26.81 9.39 -17.39
CA GLY A 400 -26.25 10.31 -18.37
C GLY A 400 -25.38 11.41 -17.78
N GLU A 401 -24.98 11.30 -16.54
CA GLU A 401 -24.12 12.21 -15.82
C GLU A 401 -22.87 11.51 -15.29
N ILE A 402 -21.75 12.22 -15.23
CA ILE A 402 -20.58 11.80 -14.49
C ILE A 402 -20.56 12.50 -13.14
N LYS A 403 -20.42 11.70 -12.08
CA LYS A 403 -20.32 12.15 -10.70
C LYS A 403 -18.89 12.00 -10.23
N LEU A 404 -18.34 13.03 -9.62
CA LEU A 404 -16.98 13.08 -9.08
C LEU A 404 -17.02 13.57 -7.63
N PRO A 405 -16.07 13.14 -6.78
CA PRO A 405 -15.96 13.65 -5.42
C PRO A 405 -15.78 15.16 -5.36
N ARG A 406 -16.47 15.82 -4.43
CA ARG A 406 -16.50 17.28 -4.30
C ARG A 406 -15.13 17.95 -4.12
N GLY A 407 -14.19 17.31 -3.43
CA GLY A 407 -12.84 17.85 -3.19
C GLY A 407 -12.01 18.02 -4.45
N LEU A 408 -12.45 17.47 -5.59
CA LEU A 408 -11.84 17.68 -6.91
C LEU A 408 -12.33 18.95 -7.62
N TYR A 409 -13.17 19.76 -6.99
CA TYR A 409 -13.78 20.94 -7.60
C TYR A 409 -12.77 21.88 -8.25
N GLN A 410 -11.70 22.22 -7.55
CA GLN A 410 -10.64 23.09 -8.09
C GLN A 410 -9.92 22.46 -9.30
N ASN A 411 -9.84 21.14 -9.35
CA ASN A 411 -9.25 20.43 -10.48
C ASN A 411 -10.16 20.44 -11.70
N VAL A 412 -11.48 20.30 -11.48
CA VAL A 412 -12.49 20.43 -12.54
C VAL A 412 -12.48 21.86 -13.11
N LEU A 413 -12.39 22.89 -12.26
CA LEU A 413 -12.28 24.29 -12.72
C LEU A 413 -11.00 24.56 -13.52
N LYS A 414 -9.88 23.94 -13.18
CA LYS A 414 -8.65 24.03 -13.99
C LYS A 414 -8.81 23.40 -15.37
N LEU A 415 -9.58 22.32 -15.47
CA LEU A 415 -9.89 21.66 -16.76
C LEU A 415 -10.89 22.48 -17.58
N TYR A 416 -11.87 23.07 -16.92
CA TYR A 416 -12.96 23.85 -17.55
C TYR A 416 -13.08 25.24 -16.91
N PRO A 417 -12.17 26.18 -17.24
CA PRO A 417 -12.17 27.50 -16.61
C PRO A 417 -13.43 28.32 -16.92
N LYS A 418 -14.15 27.97 -17.99
CA LYS A 418 -15.39 28.66 -18.45
C LYS A 418 -16.66 27.88 -18.09
N ALA A 419 -16.57 26.90 -17.18
CA ALA A 419 -17.74 26.14 -16.75
C ALA A 419 -18.76 27.06 -16.04
N ASN A 420 -20.03 26.79 -16.29
CA ASN A 420 -21.14 27.38 -15.56
C ASN A 420 -21.35 26.58 -14.27
N ILE A 421 -21.20 27.20 -13.09
CA ILE A 421 -21.27 26.51 -11.81
C ILE A 421 -22.68 26.69 -11.23
N ILE A 422 -23.34 25.56 -10.97
CA ILE A 422 -24.66 25.48 -10.35
C ILE A 422 -24.48 24.97 -8.92
N HIS A 423 -24.68 25.84 -7.94
CA HIS A 423 -24.58 25.48 -6.53
C HIS A 423 -25.88 24.86 -6.02
N GLN A 424 -25.79 23.61 -5.53
CA GLN A 424 -26.87 22.88 -4.86
C GLN A 424 -26.51 22.50 -3.42
N GLN A 425 -25.45 23.08 -2.90
CA GLN A 425 -24.99 22.82 -1.54
C GLN A 425 -25.89 23.46 -0.50
N VAL A 426 -25.97 22.83 0.68
CA VAL A 426 -26.72 23.34 1.83
C VAL A 426 -25.97 24.50 2.47
N GLU A 427 -26.61 25.65 2.53
CA GLU A 427 -26.06 26.86 3.18
C GLU A 427 -26.07 26.74 4.71
N GLY A 428 -27.00 25.97 5.28
CA GLY A 428 -27.24 25.85 6.70
C GLY A 428 -28.06 26.98 7.31
N LYS A 429 -28.49 26.81 8.55
CA LYS A 429 -29.16 27.84 9.33
C LYS A 429 -28.12 28.80 9.90
N THR A 430 -28.38 30.09 9.83
CA THR A 430 -27.55 31.10 10.52
C THR A 430 -27.55 30.86 12.04
N ILE A 431 -26.38 30.91 12.66
CA ILE A 431 -26.19 30.85 14.10
C ILE A 431 -25.48 32.12 14.59
N HIS A 432 -25.86 32.58 15.78
CA HIS A 432 -25.24 33.72 16.44
C HIS A 432 -24.35 33.20 17.57
N ALA A 433 -23.07 33.45 17.42
CA ALA A 433 -22.07 33.00 18.38
C ALA A 433 -20.89 33.96 18.42
N THR A 434 -20.21 34.03 19.56
CA THR A 434 -18.98 34.81 19.72
C THR A 434 -17.82 33.90 20.09
N PHE A 435 -16.62 34.20 19.54
CA PHE A 435 -15.40 33.44 19.83
C PHE A 435 -14.73 34.03 21.09
N GLN A 436 -14.45 33.15 22.06
CA GLN A 436 -14.01 33.53 23.42
C GLN A 436 -12.49 33.31 23.63
N ALA A 437 -11.67 33.37 22.54
CA ALA A 437 -10.22 33.22 22.65
C ALA A 437 -9.50 34.04 21.59
N GLU A 438 -8.19 34.12 21.70
CA GLU A 438 -7.31 34.67 20.68
C GLU A 438 -6.45 33.56 20.02
N LEU A 439 -6.22 33.66 18.71
CA LEU A 439 -5.34 32.76 18.02
C LEU A 439 -3.90 33.25 18.12
N TYR A 440 -2.96 32.31 18.36
CA TYR A 440 -1.55 32.60 18.18
C TYR A 440 -1.22 32.82 16.69
N GLU A 441 -0.13 33.50 16.40
CA GLU A 441 0.28 33.83 15.01
C GLU A 441 0.24 32.62 14.06
N ALA A 442 0.83 31.48 14.48
CA ALA A 442 0.82 30.25 13.66
C ALA A 442 -0.59 29.66 13.48
N GLN A 443 -1.48 29.84 14.47
CA GLN A 443 -2.89 29.43 14.36
C GLN A 443 -3.66 30.38 13.45
N GLN A 444 -3.37 31.67 13.49
CA GLN A 444 -3.97 32.66 12.60
C GLN A 444 -3.60 32.38 11.14
N GLN A 445 -2.33 32.08 10.85
CA GLN A 445 -1.88 31.68 9.51
C GLN A 445 -2.62 30.44 9.01
N ALA A 446 -2.81 29.43 9.87
CA ALA A 446 -3.57 28.21 9.53
C ALA A 446 -5.06 28.52 9.29
N TYR A 447 -5.66 29.37 10.10
CA TYR A 447 -7.03 29.85 9.95
C TYR A 447 -7.23 30.59 8.63
N ASP A 448 -6.35 31.56 8.31
CA ASP A 448 -6.41 32.35 7.09
C ASP A 448 -6.30 31.49 5.84
N ALA A 449 -5.40 30.49 5.85
CA ALA A 449 -5.25 29.55 4.73
C ALA A 449 -6.49 28.67 4.50
N LEU A 450 -7.22 28.30 5.56
CA LEU A 450 -8.44 27.51 5.44
C LEU A 450 -9.62 28.35 4.98
N THR A 451 -9.79 29.56 5.52
CA THR A 451 -10.97 30.39 5.29
C THR A 451 -11.02 30.98 3.87
N GLN A 452 -9.89 31.04 3.16
CA GLN A 452 -9.85 31.37 1.72
C GLN A 452 -10.58 30.35 0.84
N HIS A 453 -10.93 29.20 1.38
CA HIS A 453 -11.58 28.09 0.66
C HIS A 453 -12.81 27.58 1.43
N ASN A 454 -13.74 26.98 0.71
CA ASN A 454 -14.92 26.36 1.31
C ASN A 454 -14.67 24.91 1.73
N ASP A 455 -13.51 24.37 1.38
CA ASP A 455 -13.12 22.99 1.63
C ASP A 455 -11.62 22.85 1.89
N GLY A 456 -11.23 21.76 2.50
CA GLY A 456 -9.82 21.39 2.63
C GLY A 456 -9.41 20.88 3.99
N LEU A 457 -8.14 20.52 4.08
CA LEU A 457 -7.55 19.89 5.25
C LEU A 457 -6.56 20.82 5.96
N LEU A 458 -6.67 20.88 7.28
CA LEU A 458 -5.62 21.36 8.17
C LEU A 458 -4.79 20.16 8.65
N CYS A 459 -3.55 20.12 8.24
CA CYS A 459 -2.59 19.17 8.78
C CYS A 459 -1.75 19.84 9.87
N ALA A 460 -2.05 19.53 11.14
CA ALA A 460 -1.35 20.13 12.28
C ALA A 460 -1.15 19.10 13.39
N GLY A 461 0.04 19.10 13.97
CA GLY A 461 0.41 18.19 15.04
C GLY A 461 -0.51 18.25 16.25
N THR A 462 -0.45 17.24 17.11
CA THR A 462 -1.19 17.21 18.37
C THR A 462 -0.72 18.38 19.23
N GLY A 463 -1.66 19.09 19.88
CA GLY A 463 -1.33 20.25 20.72
C GLY A 463 -1.16 21.57 19.96
N PHE A 464 -1.35 21.60 18.64
CA PHE A 464 -1.32 22.85 17.87
C PHE A 464 -2.54 23.74 18.12
N GLY A 465 -3.65 23.19 18.61
CA GLY A 465 -4.90 23.92 18.82
C GLY A 465 -5.88 23.83 17.65
N LYS A 466 -5.89 22.69 16.94
CA LYS A 466 -6.83 22.45 15.83
C LYS A 466 -8.28 22.77 16.18
N THR A 467 -8.71 22.40 17.40
CA THR A 467 -10.09 22.65 17.88
C THR A 467 -10.35 24.12 18.10
N VAL A 468 -9.37 24.90 18.57
CA VAL A 468 -9.50 26.36 18.75
C VAL A 468 -9.70 27.04 17.39
N ILE A 469 -8.89 26.67 16.39
CA ILE A 469 -9.03 27.16 15.01
C ILE A 469 -10.42 26.83 14.46
N ALA A 470 -10.85 25.57 14.63
CA ALA A 470 -12.16 25.13 14.16
C ALA A 470 -13.30 25.87 14.89
N SER A 471 -13.18 26.16 16.19
CA SER A 471 -14.14 26.96 16.93
C SER A 471 -14.28 28.37 16.36
N LYS A 472 -13.15 29.02 16.01
CA LYS A 472 -13.18 30.31 15.33
C LYS A 472 -13.84 30.22 13.97
N MET A 473 -13.54 29.17 13.19
CA MET A 473 -14.16 28.94 11.89
C MET A 473 -15.68 28.76 11.98
N ILE A 474 -16.18 28.05 13.00
CA ILE A 474 -17.63 27.89 13.26
C ILE A 474 -18.30 29.24 13.47
N VAL A 475 -17.70 30.07 14.30
CA VAL A 475 -18.24 31.41 14.61
C VAL A 475 -18.22 32.32 13.39
N GLU A 476 -17.10 32.35 12.66
CA GLU A 476 -16.94 33.22 11.49
C GLU A 476 -17.81 32.78 10.28
N LYS A 477 -18.01 31.46 10.07
CA LYS A 477 -18.96 31.00 9.06
C LYS A 477 -20.40 31.27 9.46
N GLY A 478 -20.71 31.34 10.75
CA GLY A 478 -22.00 31.76 11.31
C GLY A 478 -23.16 30.88 10.86
N VAL A 479 -22.92 29.59 10.55
CA VAL A 479 -23.96 28.66 10.10
C VAL A 479 -23.93 27.36 10.90
N SER A 480 -25.08 26.68 10.94
CA SER A 480 -25.23 25.38 11.60
C SER A 480 -24.11 24.44 11.24
N THR A 481 -23.49 23.79 12.22
CA THR A 481 -22.26 23.01 12.09
C THR A 481 -22.40 21.61 12.65
N LEU A 482 -21.92 20.61 11.88
CA LEU A 482 -21.77 19.24 12.35
C LEU A 482 -20.28 18.90 12.48
N ILE A 483 -19.87 18.46 13.67
CA ILE A 483 -18.51 18.00 13.95
C ILE A 483 -18.53 16.48 13.98
N ILE A 484 -17.73 15.82 13.14
CA ILE A 484 -17.70 14.37 13.03
C ILE A 484 -16.40 13.85 13.64
N VAL A 485 -16.52 12.92 14.59
CA VAL A 485 -15.40 12.33 15.34
C VAL A 485 -15.50 10.80 15.37
N HIS A 486 -14.39 10.11 15.63
CA HIS A 486 -14.34 8.65 15.59
C HIS A 486 -14.51 7.97 16.97
N SER A 487 -14.41 8.71 18.09
CA SER A 487 -14.51 8.12 19.43
C SER A 487 -15.37 8.97 20.39
N LYS A 488 -15.95 8.29 21.38
CA LYS A 488 -16.79 8.95 22.42
C LYS A 488 -15.98 9.91 23.29
N SER A 489 -14.73 9.58 23.58
CA SER A 489 -13.81 10.44 24.33
C SER A 489 -13.55 11.74 23.60
N LEU A 490 -13.29 11.65 22.29
CA LEU A 490 -13.09 12.83 21.46
C LEU A 490 -14.36 13.68 21.34
N ALA A 491 -15.53 13.04 21.24
CA ALA A 491 -16.81 13.76 21.24
C ALA A 491 -17.03 14.55 22.53
N ALA A 492 -16.73 13.97 23.69
CA ALA A 492 -16.83 14.66 24.97
C ALA A 492 -15.82 15.84 25.09
N GLN A 493 -14.61 15.63 24.58
CA GLN A 493 -13.58 16.67 24.53
C GLN A 493 -14.02 17.84 23.63
N TRP A 494 -14.53 17.55 22.44
CA TRP A 494 -15.05 18.56 21.52
C TRP A 494 -16.18 19.36 22.17
N LYS A 495 -17.13 18.67 22.81
CA LYS A 495 -18.23 19.38 23.53
C LYS A 495 -17.69 20.36 24.56
N SER A 496 -16.79 19.92 25.42
CA SER A 496 -16.20 20.78 26.46
C SER A 496 -15.41 21.96 25.85
N GLN A 497 -14.67 21.72 24.75
CA GLN A 497 -13.91 22.80 24.12
C GLN A 497 -14.78 23.81 23.37
N ILE A 498 -15.85 23.36 22.70
CA ILE A 498 -16.83 24.29 22.10
C ILE A 498 -17.50 25.11 23.18
N GLU A 499 -17.92 24.51 24.30
CA GLU A 499 -18.49 25.23 25.45
C GLU A 499 -17.51 26.25 26.08
N THR A 500 -16.21 26.05 25.92
CA THR A 500 -15.16 26.96 26.40
C THR A 500 -14.87 28.11 25.44
N PHE A 501 -14.82 27.82 24.13
CA PHE A 501 -14.33 28.77 23.12
C PHE A 501 -15.43 29.44 22.32
N VAL A 502 -16.68 28.96 22.41
CA VAL A 502 -17.81 29.49 21.63
C VAL A 502 -18.96 29.80 22.57
N ASP A 503 -19.30 31.07 22.69
CA ASP A 503 -20.54 31.49 23.34
C ASP A 503 -21.66 31.53 22.30
N LEU A 504 -22.52 30.50 22.32
CA LEU A 504 -23.65 30.33 21.40
C LEU A 504 -24.91 30.97 22.00
N GLU A 505 -25.45 31.97 21.31
CA GLU A 505 -26.64 32.69 21.75
C GLU A 505 -27.93 31.88 21.47
N ASP A 506 -27.97 31.19 20.33
CA ASP A 506 -29.18 30.50 19.86
C ASP A 506 -29.56 29.29 20.71
N ASP A 507 -30.84 29.18 20.98
CA ASP A 507 -31.41 28.00 21.61
C ASP A 507 -31.50 26.81 20.68
N PRO A 508 -31.46 25.58 21.22
CA PRO A 508 -31.65 24.37 20.43
C PRO A 508 -32.98 24.35 19.69
N PHE A 509 -33.00 23.80 18.48
CA PHE A 509 -34.26 23.65 17.73
C PHE A 509 -35.30 22.88 18.55
N PRO A 510 -36.53 23.47 18.79
CA PRO A 510 -37.54 22.88 19.64
C PRO A 510 -38.02 21.53 19.11
N GLU A 511 -38.09 20.54 19.98
CA GLU A 511 -38.66 19.23 19.71
C GLU A 511 -39.63 18.85 20.83
N TYR A 512 -40.76 18.34 20.43
CA TYR A 512 -41.80 18.00 21.38
C TYR A 512 -41.96 16.48 21.51
N THR A 513 -42.31 16.00 22.70
CA THR A 513 -42.72 14.61 22.92
C THR A 513 -44.08 14.36 22.28
N GLU A 514 -44.47 13.10 22.08
CA GLU A 514 -45.81 12.72 21.60
C GLU A 514 -46.92 13.31 22.48
N LYS A 515 -46.65 13.65 23.73
CA LYS A 515 -47.58 14.28 24.65
C LYS A 515 -47.49 15.82 24.64
N GLY A 516 -46.83 16.44 23.64
CA GLY A 516 -46.76 17.89 23.46
C GLY A 516 -45.79 18.61 24.43
N ARG A 517 -44.96 17.91 25.20
CA ARG A 517 -44.01 18.56 26.12
C ARG A 517 -42.68 18.84 25.40
N LEU A 518 -42.13 20.05 25.58
CA LEU A 518 -40.81 20.40 25.03
C LEU A 518 -39.72 19.49 25.61
N LYS A 519 -38.95 18.87 24.75
CA LYS A 519 -37.76 18.07 25.14
C LYS A 519 -36.64 19.02 25.55
N LYS A 520 -36.08 18.83 26.74
CA LYS A 520 -34.88 19.57 27.17
C LYS A 520 -33.68 19.07 26.32
N LYS A 521 -33.03 19.99 25.62
CA LYS A 521 -31.83 19.75 24.82
C LYS A 521 -30.69 20.64 25.29
N ASP A 522 -29.47 20.18 25.13
CA ASP A 522 -28.26 21.00 25.33
C ASP A 522 -28.05 21.91 24.10
N LYS A 523 -27.43 23.08 24.31
CA LYS A 523 -27.06 23.99 23.20
C LYS A 523 -26.14 23.30 22.19
N ILE A 524 -25.21 22.46 22.67
CA ILE A 524 -24.38 21.60 21.85
C ILE A 524 -24.96 20.17 21.82
N GLY A 525 -25.46 19.74 20.67
CA GLY A 525 -26.13 18.45 20.54
C GLY A 525 -25.15 17.30 20.32
N MET A 526 -25.67 16.07 20.49
CA MET A 526 -24.85 14.82 20.34
C MET A 526 -25.61 13.76 19.57
N ILE A 527 -24.93 13.14 18.60
CA ILE A 527 -25.40 11.99 17.80
C ILE A 527 -24.51 10.79 18.11
N GLN A 528 -24.96 9.91 19.03
CA GLN A 528 -24.18 8.75 19.47
C GLN A 528 -25.05 7.60 19.99
N GLY A 529 -24.68 6.35 19.68
CA GLY A 529 -25.24 5.13 20.30
C GLY A 529 -26.75 4.97 20.13
N GLY A 530 -27.31 5.22 18.96
CA GLY A 530 -28.75 5.11 18.68
C GLY A 530 -29.60 6.25 19.29
N LYS A 531 -28.97 7.23 19.99
CA LYS A 531 -29.62 8.42 20.51
C LYS A 531 -29.18 9.63 19.70
N SER A 532 -30.14 10.29 19.08
CA SER A 532 -29.91 11.55 18.36
C SER A 532 -30.55 12.69 19.14
N LYS A 533 -29.75 13.47 19.87
CA LYS A 533 -30.19 14.68 20.54
C LYS A 533 -29.57 15.88 19.82
N ARG A 534 -30.11 16.21 18.65
CA ARG A 534 -29.62 17.33 17.82
C ARG A 534 -30.13 18.66 18.32
N SER A 535 -29.24 19.62 18.45
CA SER A 535 -29.58 21.04 18.64
C SER A 535 -29.94 21.68 17.29
N LYS A 536 -29.37 21.21 16.20
CA LYS A 536 -29.38 21.77 14.85
C LYS A 536 -28.68 23.11 14.72
N ASN A 537 -27.92 23.51 15.74
CA ASN A 537 -27.00 24.65 15.71
C ASN A 537 -25.55 24.14 15.59
N ILE A 538 -25.02 23.57 16.66
CA ILE A 538 -23.72 22.92 16.69
C ILE A 538 -23.91 21.52 17.26
N ASP A 539 -23.66 20.50 16.47
CA ASP A 539 -23.83 19.11 16.86
C ASP A 539 -22.56 18.30 16.65
N ILE A 540 -22.33 17.28 17.48
CA ILE A 540 -21.18 16.40 17.43
C ILE A 540 -21.66 14.98 17.16
N ALA A 541 -21.15 14.34 16.12
CA ALA A 541 -21.55 13.01 15.68
C ALA A 541 -20.40 12.01 15.72
N LEU A 542 -20.71 10.76 16.09
CA LEU A 542 -19.78 9.64 15.92
C LEU A 542 -19.91 9.05 14.52
N PHE A 543 -18.80 8.83 13.83
CA PHE A 543 -18.76 8.16 12.52
C PHE A 543 -19.56 6.86 12.52
N GLN A 544 -19.35 5.99 13.53
CA GLN A 544 -20.01 4.70 13.64
C GLN A 544 -21.54 4.84 13.79
N THR A 545 -22.01 5.94 14.37
CA THR A 545 -23.45 6.19 14.48
C THR A 545 -24.02 6.63 13.14
N LEU A 546 -23.32 7.51 12.44
CA LEU A 546 -23.74 7.98 11.12
C LEU A 546 -23.89 6.82 10.11
N THR A 547 -22.99 5.84 10.13
CA THR A 547 -23.06 4.67 9.21
C THR A 547 -24.26 3.78 9.44
N THR A 548 -24.90 3.83 10.59
CA THR A 548 -26.06 3.02 10.94
C THR A 548 -27.40 3.78 10.80
N MET A 549 -27.37 5.02 10.30
CA MET A 549 -28.57 5.83 10.10
C MET A 549 -29.13 5.64 8.69
N ASP A 550 -30.44 5.33 8.59
CA ASP A 550 -31.10 5.09 7.31
C ASP A 550 -31.22 6.37 6.46
N ASN A 551 -31.43 7.54 7.08
CA ASN A 551 -31.63 8.83 6.42
C ASN A 551 -30.46 9.79 6.70
N LEU A 552 -29.27 9.43 6.28
CA LEU A 552 -28.06 10.23 6.54
C LEU A 552 -28.08 11.59 5.81
N GLU A 553 -28.67 11.64 4.63
CA GLU A 553 -28.81 12.88 3.83
C GLU A 553 -29.66 13.91 4.56
N ASP A 554 -30.77 13.50 5.19
CA ASP A 554 -31.62 14.41 6.00
C ASP A 554 -30.86 14.99 7.19
N VAL A 555 -29.86 14.24 7.71
CA VAL A 555 -29.00 14.77 8.79
C VAL A 555 -28.10 15.86 8.24
N PHE A 556 -27.44 15.63 7.10
CA PHE A 556 -26.52 16.62 6.52
C PHE A 556 -27.22 17.88 6.01
N ASN A 557 -28.47 17.77 5.58
CA ASN A 557 -29.29 18.92 5.13
C ASN A 557 -29.58 19.95 6.24
N ASP A 558 -29.33 19.62 7.51
CA ASP A 558 -29.46 20.59 8.60
C ASP A 558 -28.20 21.46 8.79
N TYR A 559 -27.06 21.17 8.12
CA TYR A 559 -25.77 21.80 8.43
C TYR A 559 -25.09 22.41 7.20
N GLY A 560 -24.75 23.70 7.30
CA GLY A 560 -23.96 24.42 6.30
C GLY A 560 -22.46 24.15 6.40
N THR A 561 -21.98 23.77 7.60
CA THR A 561 -20.58 23.41 7.85
C THR A 561 -20.46 21.98 8.38
N VAL A 562 -19.52 21.22 7.83
CA VAL A 562 -19.10 19.91 8.36
C VAL A 562 -17.60 19.95 8.66
N ILE A 563 -17.23 19.61 9.89
CA ILE A 563 -15.84 19.48 10.33
C ILE A 563 -15.56 18.03 10.70
N VAL A 564 -14.55 17.43 10.08
CA VAL A 564 -14.15 16.05 10.32
C VAL A 564 -12.82 16.02 11.07
N ASP A 565 -12.83 15.52 12.31
CA ASP A 565 -11.60 15.40 13.09
C ASP A 565 -11.01 13.99 13.01
N GLU A 566 -9.67 13.95 12.86
CA GLU A 566 -8.84 12.74 12.73
C GLU A 566 -9.40 11.73 11.71
N ALA A 567 -9.82 12.24 10.54
CA ALA A 567 -10.41 11.47 9.43
C ALA A 567 -9.62 10.21 9.02
N HIS A 568 -8.31 10.20 9.26
CA HIS A 568 -7.43 9.09 8.92
C HIS A 568 -7.64 7.81 9.77
N HIS A 569 -8.32 7.91 10.91
CA HIS A 569 -8.63 6.77 11.79
C HIS A 569 -9.83 5.95 11.34
N VAL A 570 -10.68 6.49 10.48
CA VAL A 570 -11.88 5.79 10.00
C VAL A 570 -11.53 4.87 8.83
N ALA A 571 -12.12 3.68 8.76
CA ALA A 571 -11.93 2.78 7.61
C ALA A 571 -12.31 3.49 6.30
N ALA A 572 -11.52 3.29 5.25
CA ALA A 572 -11.71 4.04 4.00
C ALA A 572 -13.12 3.89 3.41
N LYS A 573 -13.68 2.67 3.43
CA LYS A 573 -15.05 2.42 2.96
C LYS A 573 -16.08 3.15 3.82
N THR A 574 -15.98 3.04 5.15
CA THR A 574 -16.89 3.72 6.09
C THR A 574 -16.82 5.24 5.92
N PHE A 575 -15.61 5.78 5.71
CA PHE A 575 -15.41 7.19 5.43
C PHE A 575 -16.10 7.60 4.13
N GLU A 576 -15.92 6.83 3.09
CA GLU A 576 -16.53 7.06 1.77
C GLU A 576 -18.05 7.04 1.85
N ASP A 577 -18.63 6.02 2.46
CA ASP A 577 -20.09 5.85 2.59
C ASP A 577 -20.77 7.04 3.29
N VAL A 578 -20.09 7.66 4.24
CA VAL A 578 -20.59 8.84 4.98
C VAL A 578 -20.33 10.12 4.21
N MET A 579 -19.10 10.33 3.77
CA MET A 579 -18.68 11.61 3.20
C MET A 579 -19.24 11.85 1.78
N ALA A 580 -19.58 10.81 1.03
CA ALA A 580 -20.27 10.92 -0.25
C ALA A 580 -21.64 11.61 -0.14
N LYS A 581 -22.24 11.61 1.04
CA LYS A 581 -23.57 12.21 1.30
C LYS A 581 -23.53 13.61 1.89
N VAL A 582 -22.33 14.15 2.16
CA VAL A 582 -22.16 15.49 2.74
C VAL A 582 -22.41 16.55 1.69
N ASN A 583 -23.56 17.22 1.79
CA ASN A 583 -23.97 18.29 0.87
C ASN A 583 -23.79 19.71 1.46
N SER A 584 -23.05 19.86 2.54
CA SER A 584 -22.80 21.14 3.20
C SER A 584 -21.92 22.06 2.35
N ARG A 585 -22.12 23.35 2.39
CA ARG A 585 -21.30 24.34 1.67
C ARG A 585 -19.85 24.28 2.11
N TYR A 586 -19.61 24.23 3.42
CA TYR A 586 -18.28 24.23 4.00
C TYR A 586 -17.91 22.85 4.54
N VAL A 587 -16.78 22.28 4.09
CA VAL A 587 -16.31 20.96 4.55
C VAL A 587 -14.83 21.02 4.88
N TYR A 588 -14.48 20.86 6.14
CA TYR A 588 -13.09 20.93 6.59
C TYR A 588 -12.68 19.65 7.32
N GLY A 589 -11.44 19.23 7.11
CA GLY A 589 -10.84 18.13 7.84
C GLY A 589 -9.67 18.58 8.70
N LEU A 590 -9.57 18.02 9.88
CA LEU A 590 -8.47 18.25 10.82
C LEU A 590 -7.72 16.94 11.03
N THR A 591 -6.39 16.95 10.90
CA THR A 591 -5.60 15.74 11.12
C THR A 591 -4.19 16.09 11.58
N ALA A 592 -3.61 15.24 12.43
CA ALA A 592 -2.20 15.34 12.77
C ALA A 592 -1.32 14.68 11.70
N THR A 593 -1.82 13.67 11.01
CA THR A 593 -1.11 12.89 9.99
C THR A 593 -2.04 12.61 8.82
N PRO A 594 -1.82 13.20 7.65
CA PRO A 594 -2.68 12.98 6.50
C PRO A 594 -2.49 11.59 5.87
N LYS A 595 -1.38 10.91 6.17
CA LYS A 595 -1.05 9.59 5.59
C LYS A 595 -1.74 8.47 6.36
N ARG A 596 -2.39 7.58 5.61
CA ARG A 596 -3.06 6.38 6.14
C ARG A 596 -2.11 5.17 6.05
N GLU A 597 -2.25 4.22 6.96
CA GLU A 597 -1.47 2.96 6.92
C GLU A 597 -1.85 2.08 5.72
N ASP A 598 -3.12 2.12 5.30
CA ASP A 598 -3.63 1.38 4.14
C ASP A 598 -3.28 2.04 2.80
N GLY A 599 -2.78 3.29 2.81
CA GLY A 599 -2.40 4.04 1.61
C GLY A 599 -3.58 4.60 0.81
N LEU A 600 -4.76 4.70 1.44
CA LEU A 600 -5.99 5.20 0.83
C LEU A 600 -6.28 6.66 1.21
N GLU A 601 -5.25 7.44 1.53
CA GLU A 601 -5.37 8.86 1.89
C GLU A 601 -6.04 9.71 0.82
N ASN A 602 -5.94 9.34 -0.45
CA ASN A 602 -6.58 10.07 -1.55
C ASN A 602 -8.11 10.16 -1.41
N ILE A 603 -8.75 9.18 -0.77
CA ILE A 603 -10.19 9.23 -0.49
C ILE A 603 -10.53 10.44 0.37
N ILE A 604 -9.69 10.76 1.36
CA ILE A 604 -9.88 11.94 2.22
C ILE A 604 -9.77 13.22 1.39
N TYR A 605 -8.73 13.33 0.55
CA TYR A 605 -8.52 14.51 -0.29
C TYR A 605 -9.64 14.69 -1.32
N PHE A 606 -10.12 13.59 -1.90
CA PHE A 606 -11.20 13.64 -2.88
C PHE A 606 -12.54 14.04 -2.25
N ARG A 607 -12.81 13.64 -1.00
CA ARG A 607 -14.11 13.95 -0.34
C ARG A 607 -14.10 15.27 0.45
N ILE A 608 -12.98 15.66 1.05
CA ILE A 608 -12.90 16.91 1.84
C ILE A 608 -12.24 18.02 1.03
N GLY A 609 -11.19 17.72 0.29
CA GLY A 609 -10.37 18.71 -0.41
C GLY A 609 -8.89 18.56 -0.08
N PRO A 610 -8.00 19.32 -0.76
CA PRO A 610 -6.57 19.25 -0.56
C PRO A 610 -6.13 19.82 0.80
N ILE A 611 -4.88 19.53 1.17
CA ILE A 611 -4.27 20.18 2.34
C ILE A 611 -4.08 21.67 2.04
N ARG A 612 -4.74 22.53 2.79
CA ARG A 612 -4.66 23.99 2.67
C ARG A 612 -3.52 24.56 3.51
N HIS A 613 -3.26 23.95 4.66
CA HIS A 613 -2.17 24.36 5.52
C HIS A 613 -1.52 23.16 6.22
N PHE A 614 -0.20 23.18 6.25
CA PHE A 614 0.62 22.19 6.96
C PHE A 614 1.36 22.90 8.10
N ALA A 615 0.79 22.87 9.28
CA ALA A 615 1.37 23.51 10.45
C ALA A 615 2.43 22.61 11.09
N LYS A 616 3.66 23.09 11.18
CA LYS A 616 4.68 22.54 12.05
C LYS A 616 4.60 23.26 13.40
N LYS A 617 4.50 22.51 14.50
CA LYS A 617 4.67 23.10 15.81
C LYS A 617 6.17 23.26 16.07
N GLU A 618 6.63 24.46 16.14
CA GLU A 618 7.99 24.74 16.57
C GLU A 618 8.06 24.66 18.09
N VAL A 619 9.03 23.93 18.59
CA VAL A 619 9.34 23.92 20.03
C VAL A 619 10.27 25.10 20.28
N PRO A 620 9.97 25.94 21.29
CA PRO A 620 10.84 27.06 21.61
C PRO A 620 12.31 26.62 21.82
N HIS A 621 13.25 27.38 21.32
CA HIS A 621 14.68 27.03 21.35
C HIS A 621 15.25 26.80 22.74
N HIS A 622 14.63 27.37 23.78
CA HIS A 622 15.05 27.19 25.17
C HIS A 622 14.65 25.81 25.76
N ILE A 623 13.76 25.05 25.11
CA ILE A 623 13.31 23.75 25.59
C ILE A 623 14.16 22.65 24.97
N ALA A 624 14.93 21.95 25.78
CA ALA A 624 15.72 20.82 25.34
C ALA A 624 14.82 19.59 25.09
N GLN A 625 14.93 19.01 23.90
CA GLN A 625 14.23 17.77 23.55
C GLN A 625 15.23 16.59 23.56
N LYS A 626 15.18 15.78 24.62
CA LYS A 626 16.16 14.73 24.89
C LYS A 626 15.60 13.33 24.61
N LEU A 627 16.39 12.51 23.93
CA LEU A 627 16.08 11.10 23.65
C LEU A 627 17.09 10.19 24.37
N TYR A 628 16.58 9.33 25.22
CA TYR A 628 17.35 8.31 25.95
C TYR A 628 17.05 6.94 25.35
N LEU A 629 18.06 6.31 24.74
CA LEU A 629 17.92 4.96 24.18
C LEU A 629 18.42 3.94 25.21
N ARG A 630 17.60 2.93 25.50
CA ARG A 630 17.93 1.81 26.38
C ARG A 630 17.96 0.52 25.58
N PHE A 631 19.14 0.03 25.26
CA PHE A 631 19.30 -1.22 24.54
C PHE A 631 19.17 -2.40 25.48
N THR A 632 18.20 -3.28 25.17
CA THR A 632 17.90 -4.46 25.97
C THR A 632 18.15 -5.74 25.18
N ALA A 633 18.66 -6.78 25.88
CA ALA A 633 19.09 -8.04 25.27
C ALA A 633 17.98 -9.12 25.29
N SER A 634 16.71 -8.72 25.44
CA SER A 634 15.58 -9.66 25.50
C SER A 634 15.57 -10.63 24.32
N GLY A 635 15.48 -11.91 24.61
CA GLY A 635 15.45 -12.98 23.60
C GLY A 635 16.79 -13.32 22.96
N GLU A 636 17.88 -12.75 23.45
CA GLU A 636 19.24 -12.98 22.95
C GLU A 636 19.64 -14.47 22.93
N HIS A 637 19.20 -15.23 23.92
CA HIS A 637 19.52 -16.66 24.09
C HIS A 637 18.65 -17.58 23.21
N LEU A 638 17.69 -17.06 22.45
CA LEU A 638 16.75 -17.86 21.66
C LEU A 638 17.24 -18.04 20.22
N SER A 639 17.57 -19.28 19.84
CA SER A 639 18.01 -19.61 18.47
C SER A 639 16.95 -19.42 17.39
N ASN A 640 15.65 -19.40 17.73
CA ASN A 640 14.52 -19.37 16.80
C ASN A 640 13.69 -18.09 16.84
N ILE A 641 14.23 -16.99 17.34
CA ILE A 641 13.51 -15.72 17.54
C ILE A 641 12.94 -15.11 16.24
N GLN A 642 13.52 -15.46 15.09
CA GLN A 642 13.03 -14.99 13.77
C GLN A 642 11.74 -15.67 13.32
N ASP A 643 11.46 -16.87 13.84
CA ASP A 643 10.32 -17.69 13.46
C ASP A 643 9.12 -17.48 14.40
N GLN A 644 9.31 -16.70 15.47
CA GLN A 644 8.28 -16.40 16.45
C GLN A 644 7.27 -15.38 15.92
N SER A 645 6.02 -15.52 16.35
CA SER A 645 4.98 -14.54 16.06
C SER A 645 5.27 -13.20 16.76
N ILE A 646 4.62 -12.14 16.31
CA ILE A 646 4.72 -10.83 16.98
C ILE A 646 4.19 -10.90 18.43
N HIS A 647 3.22 -11.78 18.69
CA HIS A 647 2.63 -11.96 20.01
C HIS A 647 3.64 -12.61 20.96
N ASP A 648 4.26 -13.73 20.54
CA ASP A 648 5.27 -14.43 21.33
C ASP A 648 6.46 -13.53 21.68
N ASN A 649 6.91 -12.72 20.72
CA ASN A 649 7.96 -11.74 20.94
C ASN A 649 7.56 -10.64 21.94
N HIS A 650 6.29 -10.23 21.95
CA HIS A 650 5.79 -9.29 22.95
C HIS A 650 5.73 -9.92 24.36
N GLU A 651 5.25 -11.16 24.48
CA GLU A 651 5.21 -11.87 25.74
C GLU A 651 6.62 -12.06 26.33
N LEU A 652 7.59 -12.35 25.48
CA LEU A 652 8.98 -12.50 25.86
C LEU A 652 9.54 -11.23 26.51
N ILE A 653 9.33 -10.04 25.91
CA ILE A 653 9.84 -8.78 26.49
C ILE A 653 9.07 -8.34 27.73
N VAL A 654 7.78 -8.70 27.84
CA VAL A 654 6.97 -8.45 29.05
C VAL A 654 7.46 -9.29 30.23
N ALA A 655 7.87 -10.53 29.97
CA ALA A 655 8.35 -11.45 30.99
C ALA A 655 9.82 -11.23 31.40
N ASP A 656 10.59 -10.43 30.67
CA ASP A 656 12.00 -10.18 30.91
C ASP A 656 12.22 -9.35 32.17
N ALA A 657 12.66 -9.98 33.23
CA ALA A 657 12.88 -9.35 34.54
C ALA A 657 13.98 -8.27 34.49
N GLN A 658 15.08 -8.53 33.80
CA GLN A 658 16.20 -7.58 33.71
C GLN A 658 15.80 -6.31 32.95
N ARG A 659 15.05 -6.49 31.86
CA ARG A 659 14.48 -5.38 31.11
C ARG A 659 13.52 -4.54 31.96
N ASN A 660 12.65 -5.19 32.69
CA ASN A 660 11.69 -4.51 33.58
C ASN A 660 12.39 -3.76 34.71
N GLU A 661 13.50 -4.31 35.24
CA GLU A 661 14.32 -3.65 36.27
C GLU A 661 14.94 -2.35 35.71
N VAL A 662 15.48 -2.37 34.50
CA VAL A 662 16.02 -1.15 33.85
C VAL A 662 14.92 -0.10 33.69
N ILE A 663 13.71 -0.50 33.26
CA ILE A 663 12.56 0.42 33.11
C ILE A 663 12.20 1.06 34.45
N VAL A 664 12.09 0.25 35.48
CA VAL A 664 11.71 0.73 36.83
C VAL A 664 12.81 1.64 37.43
N GLN A 665 14.09 1.32 37.21
CA GLN A 665 15.18 2.19 37.66
C GLN A 665 15.14 3.56 36.98
N ASP A 666 14.93 3.60 35.65
CA ASP A 666 14.77 4.87 34.94
C ASP A 666 13.56 5.69 35.45
N ILE A 667 12.45 5.03 35.83
CA ILE A 667 11.30 5.70 36.46
C ILE A 667 11.69 6.32 37.82
N VAL A 668 12.38 5.54 38.65
CA VAL A 668 12.87 6.02 39.98
C VAL A 668 13.77 7.23 39.83
N ASP A 669 14.71 7.18 38.90
CA ASP A 669 15.67 8.28 38.68
C ASP A 669 14.98 9.52 38.11
N CYS A 670 14.01 9.40 37.21
CA CYS A 670 13.20 10.53 36.74
C CYS A 670 12.36 11.16 37.88
N ILE A 671 11.81 10.35 38.78
CA ILE A 671 11.04 10.87 39.91
C ILE A 671 11.94 11.65 40.89
N LYS A 672 13.18 11.22 41.17
CA LYS A 672 14.16 11.99 41.95
C LYS A 672 14.44 13.36 41.33
N GLU A 673 14.38 13.45 40.02
CA GLU A 673 14.49 14.71 39.25
C GLU A 673 13.19 15.47 39.12
N LYS A 674 12.17 15.10 39.87
CA LYS A 674 10.84 15.75 39.93
C LYS A 674 10.07 15.77 38.58
N ARG A 675 10.23 14.72 37.78
CA ARG A 675 9.57 14.60 36.46
C ARG A 675 8.14 14.08 36.56
N HIS A 676 7.32 14.44 35.56
CA HIS A 676 5.96 13.96 35.36
C HIS A 676 5.95 12.95 34.22
N ILE A 677 5.81 11.68 34.57
CA ILE A 677 6.14 10.57 33.68
C ILE A 677 4.88 9.90 33.14
N ILE A 678 4.86 9.65 31.83
CA ILE A 678 3.90 8.72 31.21
C ILE A 678 4.63 7.47 30.70
N VAL A 679 4.21 6.30 31.17
CA VAL A 679 4.73 4.99 30.79
C VAL A 679 3.72 4.28 29.88
N LEU A 680 4.10 4.06 28.62
CA LEU A 680 3.23 3.45 27.62
C LEU A 680 3.53 1.97 27.41
N SER A 681 2.59 1.12 27.79
CA SER A 681 2.61 -0.31 27.44
C SER A 681 1.38 -0.70 26.60
N ARG A 682 1.48 -1.82 25.89
CA ARG A 682 0.35 -2.43 25.19
C ARG A 682 -0.48 -3.36 26.09
N PHE A 683 0.14 -3.90 27.13
CA PHE A 683 -0.44 -4.96 27.96
C PHE A 683 -0.66 -4.50 29.39
N ILE A 684 -1.84 -4.75 29.91
CA ILE A 684 -2.23 -4.39 31.29
C ILE A 684 -1.42 -5.18 32.33
N ASN A 685 -1.15 -6.46 32.07
CA ASN A 685 -0.29 -7.28 32.94
C ASN A 685 1.14 -6.73 33.06
N HIS A 686 1.70 -6.20 31.98
CA HIS A 686 2.99 -5.52 32.01
C HIS A 686 2.96 -4.23 32.85
N ILE A 687 1.91 -3.41 32.65
CA ILE A 687 1.69 -2.20 33.49
C ILE A 687 1.64 -2.58 34.96
N GLN A 688 0.87 -3.62 35.33
CA GLN A 688 0.76 -4.07 36.72
C GLN A 688 2.08 -4.61 37.28
N ALA A 689 2.87 -5.31 36.45
CA ALA A 689 4.17 -5.80 36.87
C ALA A 689 5.16 -4.65 37.15
N LEU A 690 5.26 -3.67 36.25
CA LEU A 690 6.11 -2.51 36.42
C LEU A 690 5.69 -1.67 37.63
N LYS A 691 4.37 -1.42 37.80
CA LYS A 691 3.84 -0.73 38.97
C LYS A 691 4.27 -1.42 40.28
N ARG A 692 4.01 -2.73 40.41
CA ARG A 692 4.38 -3.48 41.63
C ARG A 692 5.90 -3.42 41.94
N GLN A 693 6.73 -3.47 40.90
CA GLN A 693 8.19 -3.34 41.09
C GLN A 693 8.58 -1.92 41.49
N PHE A 694 7.97 -0.90 40.91
CA PHE A 694 8.21 0.49 41.25
C PHE A 694 7.78 0.82 42.71
N GLU A 695 6.59 0.41 43.12
CA GLU A 695 6.05 0.63 44.46
C GLU A 695 6.88 -0.02 45.58
N LYS A 696 7.61 -1.09 45.25
CA LYS A 696 8.58 -1.68 46.20
C LYS A 696 9.80 -0.80 46.44
N LEU A 697 10.18 0.02 45.46
CA LEU A 697 11.37 0.87 45.54
C LEU A 697 11.03 2.31 45.95
N ASN A 698 9.82 2.74 45.68
CA ASN A 698 9.34 4.10 45.97
C ASN A 698 7.88 4.06 46.40
N GLN A 699 7.59 4.30 47.66
CA GLN A 699 6.25 4.27 48.23
C GLN A 699 5.63 5.67 48.40
N GLU A 700 6.39 6.73 48.17
CA GLU A 700 5.95 8.10 48.41
C GLU A 700 5.34 8.77 47.17
N THR A 701 5.64 8.25 46.00
CA THR A 701 5.17 8.84 44.72
C THR A 701 3.80 8.36 44.35
N ASN A 702 2.93 9.26 43.92
CA ASN A 702 1.60 8.92 43.43
C ASN A 702 1.69 8.20 42.08
N VAL A 703 1.02 7.06 41.99
CA VAL A 703 1.00 6.19 40.81
C VAL A 703 -0.42 6.02 40.30
N TYR A 704 -0.65 6.44 39.08
CA TYR A 704 -1.94 6.37 38.40
C TYR A 704 -1.95 5.31 37.31
N ILE A 705 -3.09 4.66 37.10
CA ILE A 705 -3.31 3.74 35.95
C ILE A 705 -4.55 4.18 35.20
N LEU A 706 -4.41 4.46 33.90
CA LEU A 706 -5.54 4.77 33.02
C LEU A 706 -5.55 3.80 31.82
N ASN A 707 -6.70 3.17 31.60
CA ASN A 707 -6.88 2.29 30.44
C ASN A 707 -8.35 2.23 30.00
N SER A 708 -8.60 1.74 28.77
CA SER A 708 -9.93 1.68 28.17
C SER A 708 -10.92 0.70 28.83
N HIS A 709 -10.45 -0.16 29.75
CA HIS A 709 -11.29 -1.14 30.45
C HIS A 709 -11.82 -0.64 31.80
N MET A 710 -11.40 0.54 32.24
CA MET A 710 -11.89 1.14 33.46
C MET A 710 -13.33 1.63 33.31
N LYS A 711 -14.10 1.58 34.41
CA LYS A 711 -15.43 2.16 34.45
C LYS A 711 -15.33 3.68 34.30
N THR A 712 -16.31 4.30 33.64
CA THR A 712 -16.30 5.74 33.35
C THR A 712 -16.24 6.61 34.61
N SER A 713 -16.83 6.16 35.73
CA SER A 713 -16.76 6.86 37.04
C SER A 713 -15.32 6.85 37.59
N GLN A 714 -14.69 5.67 37.63
CA GLN A 714 -13.32 5.52 38.11
C GLN A 714 -12.33 6.31 37.28
N LEU A 715 -12.54 6.31 35.96
CA LEU A 715 -11.69 7.03 35.02
C LEU A 715 -11.80 8.56 35.24
N LYS A 716 -12.99 9.06 35.54
CA LYS A 716 -13.18 10.49 35.88
C LYS A 716 -12.52 10.86 37.21
N GLU A 717 -12.67 10.04 38.23
CA GLU A 717 -12.05 10.24 39.55
C GLU A 717 -10.51 10.27 39.43
N GLU A 718 -9.91 9.27 38.79
CA GLU A 718 -8.47 9.23 38.56
C GLU A 718 -7.96 10.42 37.73
N MET A 719 -8.70 10.79 36.67
CA MET A 719 -8.34 11.95 35.85
C MET A 719 -8.46 13.29 36.63
N THR A 720 -9.41 13.42 37.53
CA THR A 720 -9.54 14.64 38.37
C THR A 720 -8.39 14.69 39.33
N ALA A 721 -8.11 13.60 40.06
CA ALA A 721 -6.97 13.51 40.96
C ALA A 721 -5.65 13.82 40.26
N LEU A 722 -5.46 13.27 39.06
CA LEU A 722 -4.24 13.45 38.25
C LEU A 722 -4.06 14.90 37.76
N LYS A 723 -5.17 15.62 37.46
CA LYS A 723 -5.10 17.03 37.03
C LYS A 723 -4.82 17.99 38.19
N GLU A 724 -5.23 17.62 39.38
CA GLU A 724 -5.00 18.40 40.62
C GLU A 724 -3.66 18.05 41.28
N GLU A 725 -2.95 17.03 40.74
CA GLU A 725 -1.68 16.61 41.31
C GLU A 725 -0.57 17.63 41.03
N GLY A 726 -0.13 18.25 42.10
CA GLY A 726 0.96 19.24 42.05
C GLY A 726 2.36 18.69 42.31
N LYS A 727 2.48 17.35 42.56
CA LYS A 727 3.76 16.68 42.83
C LYS A 727 4.15 15.79 41.66
N PRO A 728 5.42 15.41 41.55
CA PRO A 728 5.85 14.42 40.57
C PRO A 728 5.04 13.13 40.68
N PHE A 729 4.65 12.56 39.53
CA PHE A 729 3.83 11.36 39.46
C PHE A 729 4.25 10.43 38.32
N VAL A 730 3.80 9.19 38.40
CA VAL A 730 3.94 8.19 37.34
C VAL A 730 2.57 7.78 36.85
N LEU A 731 2.30 7.98 35.56
CA LEU A 731 1.10 7.54 34.89
C LEU A 731 1.39 6.34 34.01
N PHE A 732 0.89 5.16 34.38
CA PHE A 732 0.89 3.98 33.52
C PHE A 732 -0.37 3.95 32.67
N THR A 733 -0.23 3.79 31.35
CA THR A 733 -1.39 3.73 30.45
C THR A 733 -1.14 2.88 29.22
N THR A 734 -2.24 2.51 28.53
CA THR A 734 -2.13 1.83 27.26
C THR A 734 -2.04 2.83 26.10
N GLY A 735 -1.31 2.44 25.04
CA GLY A 735 -1.15 3.32 23.89
C GLY A 735 -2.45 3.74 23.22
N SER A 736 -3.47 2.86 23.21
CA SER A 736 -4.81 3.20 22.70
C SER A 736 -5.48 4.31 23.51
N TYR A 737 -5.37 4.30 24.83
CA TYR A 737 -5.94 5.34 25.69
C TYR A 737 -5.16 6.67 25.59
N ALA A 738 -3.83 6.60 25.59
CA ALA A 738 -2.97 7.78 25.48
C ALA A 738 -3.04 8.47 24.10
N GLY A 739 -3.37 7.73 23.06
CA GLY A 739 -3.50 8.25 21.68
C GLY A 739 -4.72 9.14 21.48
N GLU A 740 -5.85 8.83 22.13
CA GLU A 740 -7.16 9.41 21.83
C GLU A 740 -7.74 10.20 23.01
N GLY A 741 -7.93 11.51 22.83
CA GLY A 741 -8.73 12.33 23.75
C GLY A 741 -8.14 12.57 25.16
N PHE A 742 -6.90 12.16 25.38
CA PHE A 742 -6.21 12.33 26.66
C PHE A 742 -5.44 13.67 26.69
N ASP A 743 -5.68 14.49 27.67
CA ASP A 743 -5.02 15.79 27.84
C ASP A 743 -4.54 16.00 29.27
N LEU A 744 -3.20 16.06 29.43
CA LEU A 744 -2.53 16.30 30.69
C LEU A 744 -1.30 17.19 30.44
N PRO A 745 -1.43 18.51 30.66
CA PRO A 745 -0.37 19.48 30.37
C PRO A 745 0.92 19.29 31.15
N ALA A 746 0.88 18.72 32.35
CA ALA A 746 2.03 18.54 33.23
C ALA A 746 3.07 17.57 32.71
N LEU A 747 2.73 16.64 31.80
CA LEU A 747 3.62 15.61 31.29
C LEU A 747 4.85 16.19 30.58
N ASP A 748 6.04 15.78 30.98
CA ASP A 748 7.32 16.19 30.43
C ASP A 748 8.22 14.99 30.02
N THR A 749 7.91 13.78 30.47
CA THR A 749 8.70 12.57 30.22
C THR A 749 7.81 11.45 29.68
N LEU A 750 8.22 10.85 28.56
CA LEU A 750 7.57 9.71 27.92
C LEU A 750 8.48 8.49 27.95
N MET A 751 7.97 7.37 28.44
CA MET A 751 8.67 6.07 28.42
C MET A 751 7.94 5.09 27.52
N LEU A 752 8.55 4.71 26.38
CA LEU A 752 8.02 3.74 25.43
C LEU A 752 8.52 2.33 25.78
N VAL A 753 7.84 1.70 26.74
CA VAL A 753 8.28 0.39 27.25
C VAL A 753 7.85 -0.80 26.38
N MET A 754 7.14 -0.52 25.25
CA MET A 754 6.76 -1.52 24.26
C MET A 754 7.07 -1.03 22.84
N PRO A 755 7.54 -1.91 21.94
CA PRO A 755 7.81 -1.57 20.55
C PRO A 755 6.55 -1.09 19.83
N ILE A 756 6.60 0.09 19.22
CA ILE A 756 5.51 0.69 18.44
C ILE A 756 5.94 0.81 16.99
N LYS A 757 5.06 0.42 16.08
CA LYS A 757 5.34 0.39 14.63
C LYS A 757 4.97 1.70 13.92
N ALA A 758 3.87 2.34 14.32
CA ALA A 758 3.25 3.41 13.54
C ALA A 758 3.91 4.78 13.79
N LYS A 759 4.28 5.48 12.71
CA LYS A 759 4.81 6.85 12.77
C LYS A 759 3.81 7.82 13.40
N GLY A 760 2.53 7.72 13.04
CA GLY A 760 1.46 8.58 13.55
C GLY A 760 1.26 8.47 15.05
N SER A 761 1.24 7.25 15.61
CA SER A 761 1.08 7.02 17.05
C SER A 761 2.19 7.69 17.85
N ILE A 762 3.44 7.59 17.39
CA ILE A 762 4.58 8.24 18.05
C ILE A 762 4.42 9.76 18.04
N GLN A 763 4.06 10.34 16.91
CA GLN A 763 3.80 11.77 16.80
C GLN A 763 2.69 12.22 17.75
N GLN A 764 1.63 11.42 17.91
CA GLN A 764 0.56 11.70 18.86
C GLN A 764 1.07 11.66 20.31
N TYR A 765 1.85 10.64 20.71
CA TYR A 765 2.37 10.53 22.07
C TYR A 765 3.37 11.64 22.40
N LEU A 766 4.29 11.94 21.49
CA LEU A 766 5.23 13.04 21.64
C LEU A 766 4.52 14.40 21.68
N GLY A 767 3.45 14.55 20.91
CA GLY A 767 2.61 15.73 20.93
C GLY A 767 1.93 16.01 22.28
N ARG A 768 1.79 14.98 23.16
CA ARG A 768 1.28 15.17 24.53
C ARG A 768 2.27 15.92 25.42
N LEU A 769 3.58 15.68 25.22
CA LEU A 769 4.62 16.41 25.95
C LEU A 769 4.69 17.89 25.54
N LEU A 770 4.24 18.22 24.34
CA LEU A 770 4.26 19.58 23.80
C LEU A 770 3.11 20.48 24.31
N ARG A 771 2.42 20.09 25.37
CA ARG A 771 1.39 20.92 26.03
C ARG A 771 2.03 21.82 27.08
N ASN A 772 1.53 23.04 27.20
CA ASN A 772 1.98 24.02 28.17
C ASN A 772 3.51 24.14 28.30
N LEU A 773 4.14 24.51 27.19
CA LEU A 773 5.60 24.54 27.09
C LEU A 773 6.25 25.62 27.96
N ASN A 774 5.48 26.65 28.40
CA ASN A 774 6.00 27.75 29.21
C ASN A 774 6.56 27.30 30.56
N ASP A 775 6.04 26.20 31.10
CA ASP A 775 6.42 25.66 32.41
C ASP A 775 7.44 24.54 32.32
N LYS A 776 8.04 24.31 31.12
CA LYS A 776 8.96 23.19 30.88
C LYS A 776 10.31 23.67 30.36
N GLU A 777 11.38 23.16 30.94
CA GLU A 777 12.75 23.41 30.50
C GLU A 777 13.24 22.34 29.53
N GLU A 778 12.77 21.10 29.72
CA GLU A 778 13.13 19.98 28.84
C GLU A 778 12.03 18.93 28.73
N LEU A 779 12.02 18.24 27.58
CA LEU A 779 11.17 17.10 27.27
C LEU A 779 12.03 15.86 27.09
N ARG A 780 11.66 14.76 27.77
CA ARG A 780 12.42 13.49 27.71
C ARG A 780 11.61 12.38 27.06
N VAL A 781 12.31 11.59 26.30
CA VAL A 781 11.79 10.33 25.73
C VAL A 781 12.75 9.20 26.04
N TYR A 782 12.26 8.17 26.69
CA TYR A 782 12.96 6.90 26.88
C TYR A 782 12.39 5.87 25.90
N ASP A 783 13.23 5.31 25.03
CA ASP A 783 12.87 4.26 24.08
C ASP A 783 13.69 3.00 24.38
N TYR A 784 13.00 1.91 24.78
CA TYR A 784 13.61 0.63 25.10
C TYR A 784 13.70 -0.22 23.83
N VAL A 785 14.95 -0.44 23.39
CA VAL A 785 15.28 -1.05 22.11
C VAL A 785 15.68 -2.50 22.29
N ASP A 786 14.75 -3.41 21.99
CA ASP A 786 14.99 -4.86 22.04
C ASP A 786 15.73 -5.31 20.78
N TYR A 787 17.04 -5.06 20.73
CA TYR A 787 17.86 -5.20 19.52
C TYR A 787 18.03 -6.64 19.04
N ALA A 788 17.95 -7.63 19.92
CA ALA A 788 18.08 -9.04 19.58
C ALA A 788 16.85 -9.57 18.82
N ILE A 789 15.72 -8.85 18.84
CA ILE A 789 14.50 -9.19 18.12
C ILE A 789 14.42 -8.39 16.81
N PRO A 790 14.69 -9.00 15.63
CA PRO A 790 14.84 -8.25 14.37
C PRO A 790 13.63 -7.43 13.98
N MET A 791 12.42 -7.90 14.34
CA MET A 791 11.18 -7.19 14.08
C MET A 791 11.10 -5.89 14.91
N PHE A 792 11.43 -5.94 16.20
CA PHE A 792 11.38 -4.79 17.09
C PHE A 792 12.47 -3.77 16.77
N TYR A 793 13.64 -4.26 16.38
CA TYR A 793 14.70 -3.39 15.88
C TYR A 793 14.29 -2.63 14.61
N LYS A 794 13.64 -3.28 13.65
CA LYS A 794 13.06 -2.60 12.47
C LYS A 794 12.03 -1.54 12.85
N MET A 795 11.23 -1.80 13.88
CA MET A 795 10.28 -0.80 14.40
C MET A 795 11.02 0.39 15.02
N TYR A 796 12.06 0.13 15.80
CA TYR A 796 12.92 1.17 16.39
C TYR A 796 13.54 2.07 15.31
N MET A 797 14.12 1.50 14.25
CA MET A 797 14.72 2.27 13.15
C MET A 797 13.72 3.24 12.49
N LYS A 798 12.45 2.90 12.46
CA LYS A 798 11.39 3.81 11.99
C LYS A 798 11.09 4.91 13.00
N ARG A 799 11.06 4.60 14.30
CA ARG A 799 10.87 5.58 15.37
C ARG A 799 12.00 6.60 15.40
N LEU A 800 13.22 6.14 15.22
CA LEU A 800 14.42 6.97 15.23
C LEU A 800 14.33 8.13 14.23
N ARG A 801 13.85 7.85 12.99
CA ARG A 801 13.59 8.90 11.99
C ARG A 801 12.58 9.92 12.47
N THR A 802 11.53 9.46 13.18
CA THR A 802 10.49 10.34 13.70
C THR A 802 11.02 11.25 14.79
N TYR A 803 11.82 10.74 15.74
CA TYR A 803 12.45 11.56 16.79
C TYR A 803 13.31 12.67 16.18
N LYS A 804 14.14 12.34 15.20
CA LYS A 804 14.98 13.33 14.50
C LYS A 804 14.14 14.41 13.79
N THR A 805 13.09 14.00 13.08
CA THR A 805 12.19 14.94 12.38
C THR A 805 11.52 15.91 13.34
N LEU A 806 11.31 15.50 14.60
CA LEU A 806 10.68 16.30 15.65
C LEU A 806 11.68 17.07 16.50
N GLY A 807 12.97 17.02 16.20
CA GLY A 807 14.01 17.81 16.88
C GLY A 807 14.58 17.19 18.16
N TYR A 808 14.28 15.91 18.46
CA TYR A 808 14.87 15.24 19.61
C TYR A 808 16.35 14.94 19.38
N ILE A 809 17.16 15.26 20.36
CA ILE A 809 18.61 15.04 20.39
C ILE A 809 18.90 13.82 21.28
N LEU A 810 19.78 12.95 20.80
CA LEU A 810 20.20 11.80 21.58
C LEU A 810 21.10 12.26 22.74
N GLU A 811 20.66 11.94 23.95
CA GLU A 811 21.45 12.26 25.15
C GLU A 811 22.46 11.17 25.52
N GLU A 812 23.63 11.61 25.94
CA GLU A 812 24.63 10.75 26.53
C GLU A 812 24.22 10.43 27.98
N ASN A 813 24.16 9.15 28.33
CA ASN A 813 23.87 8.78 29.71
C ASN A 813 25.08 9.03 30.61
N SER A 814 24.98 10.00 31.51
CA SER A 814 25.89 10.16 32.64
C SER A 814 25.73 8.99 33.62
N GLY A 815 26.41 7.88 33.39
CA GLY A 815 26.37 6.72 34.27
C GLY A 815 26.39 5.35 33.60
N SER A 816 26.15 5.26 32.29
CA SER A 816 26.43 4.06 31.53
C SER A 816 27.42 4.41 30.41
N GLU A 817 28.26 3.45 30.06
CA GLU A 817 29.42 3.50 29.15
C GLU A 817 29.13 3.99 27.69
N LEU A 818 28.11 4.79 27.47
CA LEU A 818 27.75 5.33 26.15
C LEU A 818 28.36 6.71 25.93
N TYR A 819 29.58 6.75 25.41
CA TYR A 819 30.25 7.97 24.99
C TYR A 819 29.92 8.32 23.54
N GLN A 820 29.56 9.58 23.27
CA GLN A 820 29.42 10.17 21.92
C GLN A 820 28.57 9.37 20.93
N SER A 821 27.37 9.03 21.30
CA SER A 821 26.43 8.34 20.43
C SER A 821 25.75 9.34 19.48
N ASN A 822 25.95 9.17 18.18
CA ASN A 822 25.38 10.04 17.14
C ASN A 822 24.42 9.27 16.22
N MET A 823 23.27 9.84 15.97
CA MET A 823 22.41 9.45 14.85
C MET A 823 22.87 10.17 13.59
N ILE A 824 23.18 9.42 12.55
CA ILE A 824 23.66 9.96 11.28
C ILE A 824 22.70 9.56 10.18
N GLU A 825 22.14 10.56 9.50
CA GLU A 825 21.32 10.39 8.30
C GLU A 825 22.08 10.89 7.08
N GLY A 826 22.03 10.12 6.02
CA GLY A 826 22.74 10.44 4.79
C GLY A 826 24.15 9.87 4.77
N ASP A 827 25.12 10.67 4.34
CA ASP A 827 26.50 10.20 4.18
C ASP A 827 27.21 9.99 5.53
N TYR A 828 26.93 8.82 6.14
CA TYR A 828 27.66 8.37 7.33
C TYR A 828 29.04 7.77 6.99
N MET A 829 29.29 7.49 5.69
CA MET A 829 30.49 6.77 5.24
C MET A 829 31.77 7.56 5.56
N SER A 830 31.75 8.88 5.41
CA SER A 830 32.90 9.72 5.72
C SER A 830 33.33 9.61 7.18
N LEU A 831 32.36 9.57 8.11
CA LEU A 831 32.64 9.44 9.54
C LEU A 831 33.03 8.01 9.92
N LEU A 832 32.36 7.02 9.34
CA LEU A 832 32.68 5.62 9.50
C LEU A 832 34.12 5.33 9.03
N MET A 833 34.52 5.87 7.86
CA MET A 833 35.88 5.75 7.35
C MET A 833 36.91 6.39 8.28
N LYS A 834 36.56 7.52 8.88
CA LYS A 834 37.42 8.14 9.89
C LYS A 834 37.63 7.25 11.12
N ASP A 835 36.56 6.66 11.63
CA ASP A 835 36.60 5.73 12.77
C ASP A 835 37.37 4.46 12.43
N LEU A 836 37.16 3.90 11.24
CA LEU A 836 37.88 2.70 10.78
C LEU A 836 39.37 2.96 10.58
N LYS A 837 39.78 4.11 10.05
CA LYS A 837 41.19 4.49 9.91
C LYS A 837 41.92 4.67 11.26
N ALA A 838 41.18 5.02 12.30
CA ALA A 838 41.71 5.17 13.65
C ALA A 838 41.66 3.87 14.48
N ALA A 839 41.14 2.79 13.92
CA ALA A 839 40.89 1.51 14.60
C ALA A 839 42.17 0.68 14.70
N ASN A 840 42.40 0.07 15.88
CA ASN A 840 43.41 -0.97 16.06
C ASN A 840 42.85 -2.37 15.80
N TRP A 841 41.55 -2.54 15.97
CA TRP A 841 40.84 -3.80 15.82
C TRP A 841 39.40 -3.57 15.39
N THR A 842 38.90 -4.35 14.41
CA THR A 842 37.58 -4.16 13.88
C THR A 842 36.88 -5.48 13.57
N VAL A 843 35.62 -5.63 14.02
CA VAL A 843 34.75 -6.74 13.69
C VAL A 843 33.54 -6.25 12.88
N PHE A 844 33.33 -6.82 11.70
CA PHE A 844 32.18 -6.60 10.86
C PHE A 844 31.18 -7.76 11.03
N MET A 845 30.08 -7.54 11.72
CA MET A 845 29.02 -8.52 11.87
C MET A 845 28.01 -8.32 10.75
N MET A 846 27.96 -9.23 9.78
CA MET A 846 27.18 -9.08 8.56
C MET A 846 26.05 -10.11 8.48
N ALA A 847 24.85 -9.67 8.76
CA ALA A 847 23.63 -10.48 8.53
C ALA A 847 23.35 -10.66 7.05
N TYR A 848 23.76 -9.67 6.24
CA TYR A 848 23.68 -9.68 4.79
C TYR A 848 24.94 -9.04 4.21
N LEU A 849 25.52 -9.67 3.22
CA LEU A 849 26.70 -9.19 2.49
C LEU A 849 26.36 -9.12 1.00
N SER A 850 26.45 -7.95 0.37
CA SER A 850 26.29 -7.76 -1.07
C SER A 850 27.65 -7.79 -1.78
N LYS A 851 27.66 -7.93 -3.10
CA LYS A 851 28.90 -7.81 -3.89
C LYS A 851 29.56 -6.45 -3.71
N ASP A 852 28.74 -5.42 -3.65
CA ASP A 852 29.23 -4.04 -3.52
C ASP A 852 29.78 -3.77 -2.11
N MET A 853 29.17 -4.38 -1.09
CA MET A 853 29.76 -4.38 0.24
C MET A 853 31.11 -5.11 0.28
N ILE A 854 31.26 -6.20 -0.46
CA ILE A 854 32.55 -6.89 -0.59
C ILE A 854 33.59 -5.98 -1.26
N HIS A 855 33.24 -5.33 -2.38
CA HIS A 855 34.11 -4.38 -3.05
C HIS A 855 34.51 -3.22 -2.13
N TRP A 856 33.54 -2.70 -1.35
CA TRP A 856 33.82 -1.67 -0.37
C TRP A 856 34.78 -2.16 0.74
N LEU A 857 34.52 -3.35 1.31
CA LEU A 857 35.39 -3.94 2.33
C LEU A 857 36.83 -4.18 1.79
N VAL A 858 36.93 -4.67 0.57
CA VAL A 858 38.24 -4.85 -0.11
C VAL A 858 38.92 -3.50 -0.32
N SER A 859 38.19 -2.42 -0.63
CA SER A 859 38.79 -1.07 -0.76
C SER A 859 39.30 -0.48 0.55
N LEU A 860 39.08 -1.13 1.68
CA LEU A 860 39.61 -0.75 2.98
C LEU A 860 41.06 -1.26 3.24
N ASP A 861 41.80 -1.59 2.20
CA ASP A 861 43.18 -2.11 2.31
C ASP A 861 44.12 -1.17 3.07
N ASP A 862 43.88 0.13 3.07
CA ASP A 862 44.65 1.14 3.82
C ASP A 862 44.32 1.20 5.33
N LEU A 863 43.47 0.29 5.83
CA LEU A 863 43.21 0.23 7.26
C LEU A 863 44.43 -0.35 8.02
N HIS A 864 44.99 0.46 8.92
CA HIS A 864 46.08 0.05 9.77
C HIS A 864 45.71 -0.98 10.87
N SER A 865 44.44 -1.45 10.92
CA SER A 865 44.01 -2.43 11.89
C SER A 865 44.71 -3.77 11.64
N THR A 866 45.38 -4.30 12.63
CA THR A 866 46.08 -5.60 12.57
C THR A 866 45.10 -6.76 12.47
N ASP A 867 43.86 -6.64 12.97
CA ASP A 867 42.85 -7.69 12.96
C ASP A 867 41.54 -7.19 12.33
N LYS A 868 41.25 -7.71 11.16
CA LYS A 868 39.98 -7.47 10.41
C LYS A 868 39.15 -8.76 10.41
N ILE A 869 38.11 -8.81 11.21
CA ILE A 869 37.28 -10.00 11.37
C ILE A 869 35.89 -9.75 10.72
N ILE A 870 35.46 -10.64 9.86
CA ILE A 870 34.06 -10.64 9.35
C ILE A 870 33.35 -11.82 9.97
N VAL A 871 32.28 -11.55 10.71
CA VAL A 871 31.38 -12.55 11.27
C VAL A 871 30.11 -12.61 10.46
N MET A 872 29.81 -13.77 9.91
CA MET A 872 28.60 -13.97 9.11
C MET A 872 27.88 -15.27 9.45
N SER A 873 26.59 -15.34 9.07
CA SER A 873 25.85 -16.58 9.27
C SER A 873 26.25 -17.65 8.24
N GLU A 874 26.11 -18.94 8.60
CA GLU A 874 26.27 -20.05 7.66
C GLU A 874 25.47 -19.84 6.37
N LYS A 875 24.31 -19.21 6.48
CA LYS A 875 23.47 -18.89 5.33
C LYS A 875 24.08 -17.84 4.41
N THR A 876 24.65 -16.79 5.00
CA THR A 876 25.31 -15.71 4.25
C THR A 876 26.57 -16.24 3.57
N GLU A 877 27.36 -17.02 4.28
CA GLU A 877 28.57 -17.67 3.75
C GLU A 877 28.25 -18.54 2.55
N ARG A 878 27.25 -19.44 2.62
CA ARG A 878 26.84 -20.30 1.50
C ARG A 878 26.35 -19.52 0.28
N ILE A 879 25.65 -18.41 0.49
CA ILE A 879 25.16 -17.57 -0.63
C ILE A 879 26.33 -16.87 -1.32
N MET A 880 27.31 -16.44 -0.56
CA MET A 880 28.42 -15.60 -1.03
C MET A 880 29.73 -16.36 -1.28
N ALA A 881 29.76 -17.68 -1.08
CA ALA A 881 30.97 -18.51 -1.12
C ALA A 881 31.90 -18.24 -2.32
N LYS A 882 31.33 -18.02 -3.52
CA LYS A 882 32.11 -17.73 -4.74
C LYS A 882 32.71 -16.31 -4.78
N ASN A 883 32.28 -15.42 -3.91
CA ASN A 883 32.67 -14.00 -3.91
C ASN A 883 33.50 -13.63 -2.68
N LEU A 884 33.84 -14.58 -1.80
CA LEU A 884 34.58 -14.31 -0.57
C LEU A 884 36.11 -14.27 -0.78
N THR A 885 36.63 -14.82 -1.86
CA THR A 885 38.08 -14.88 -2.14
C THR A 885 38.76 -13.50 -2.04
N PRO A 886 38.21 -12.39 -2.57
CA PRO A 886 38.84 -11.07 -2.45
C PRO A 886 38.98 -10.59 -1.00
N LEU A 887 38.08 -10.99 -0.10
CA LEU A 887 38.16 -10.64 1.33
C LEU A 887 39.29 -11.37 2.02
N TYR A 888 39.50 -12.64 1.71
CA TYR A 888 40.66 -13.38 2.25
C TYR A 888 42.00 -12.79 1.74
N GLU A 889 42.05 -12.42 0.46
CA GLU A 889 43.22 -11.77 -0.16
C GLU A 889 43.53 -10.41 0.44
N SER A 890 42.50 -9.68 0.92
CA SER A 890 42.64 -8.40 1.63
C SER A 890 42.85 -8.54 3.15
N GLY A 891 43.18 -9.74 3.62
CA GLY A 891 43.57 -9.99 5.02
C GLY A 891 42.40 -10.09 6.02
N PHE A 892 41.16 -10.25 5.56
CA PHE A 892 40.06 -10.47 6.47
C PHE A 892 40.02 -11.92 6.98
N GLN A 893 39.82 -12.09 8.27
CA GLN A 893 39.50 -13.37 8.89
C GLN A 893 37.99 -13.54 8.87
N ILE A 894 37.48 -14.63 8.28
CA ILE A 894 36.04 -14.90 8.21
C ILE A 894 35.67 -15.93 9.26
N GLN A 895 34.75 -15.55 10.13
CA GLN A 895 34.18 -16.44 11.14
C GLN A 895 32.69 -16.71 10.77
N VAL A 896 32.34 -17.99 10.74
CA VAL A 896 30.98 -18.41 10.40
C VAL A 896 30.30 -18.88 11.68
N VAL A 897 29.16 -18.23 11.99
CA VAL A 897 28.36 -18.55 13.16
C VAL A 897 26.96 -18.99 12.74
N PRO A 898 26.19 -19.72 13.56
CA PRO A 898 24.88 -20.21 13.17
C PRO A 898 23.92 -19.10 12.72
N LYS A 899 24.08 -17.88 13.28
CA LYS A 899 23.16 -16.78 13.00
C LYS A 899 23.78 -15.41 13.29
N VAL A 900 23.69 -14.52 12.31
CA VAL A 900 23.85 -13.08 12.47
C VAL A 900 22.55 -12.42 12.04
N SER A 901 21.91 -11.63 12.88
CA SER A 901 20.58 -11.07 12.63
C SER A 901 20.60 -9.64 12.12
N GLN A 902 21.73 -8.93 12.26
CA GLN A 902 21.86 -7.50 11.96
C GLN A 902 23.28 -7.16 11.55
N ASN A 903 23.45 -5.98 10.94
CA ASN A 903 24.76 -5.50 10.53
C ASN A 903 25.31 -4.54 11.58
N PHE A 904 26.44 -4.92 12.18
CA PHE A 904 27.21 -4.09 13.10
C PHE A 904 28.64 -4.01 12.63
N ILE A 905 29.29 -2.88 12.95
CA ILE A 905 30.75 -2.75 12.90
C ILE A 905 31.20 -2.39 14.30
N ILE A 906 32.07 -3.20 14.87
CA ILE A 906 32.58 -3.02 16.24
C ILE A 906 34.05 -2.64 16.13
N ILE A 907 34.43 -1.52 16.72
CA ILE A 907 35.76 -0.95 16.65
C ILE A 907 36.32 -0.87 18.06
N ASP A 908 37.49 -1.46 18.26
CA ASP A 908 38.29 -1.42 19.50
C ASP A 908 37.50 -1.84 20.77
N ASN A 909 36.53 -2.73 20.63
CA ASN A 909 35.64 -3.18 21.71
C ASN A 909 34.89 -2.06 22.47
N ARG A 910 34.79 -0.87 21.91
CA ARG A 910 34.18 0.31 22.56
C ARG A 910 33.21 1.11 21.66
N LEU A 911 33.41 1.07 20.36
CA LEU A 911 32.60 1.79 19.42
C LEU A 911 31.80 0.80 18.54
N VAL A 912 30.50 0.97 18.48
CA VAL A 912 29.57 0.13 17.68
C VAL A 912 28.85 0.99 16.68
N TRP A 913 28.98 0.65 15.41
CA TRP A 913 28.17 1.17 14.35
C TRP A 913 27.03 0.19 14.06
N MET A 914 25.80 0.66 14.14
CA MET A 914 24.62 -0.08 13.74
C MET A 914 24.12 0.42 12.39
N LEU A 915 24.12 -0.46 11.37
CA LEU A 915 23.76 -0.11 10.02
C LEU A 915 22.32 -0.53 9.71
N SER A 916 21.50 0.40 9.23
CA SER A 916 20.07 0.15 8.96
C SER A 916 19.82 -0.74 7.75
N SER A 917 20.67 -0.71 6.73
CA SER A 917 20.61 -1.54 5.53
C SER A 917 21.97 -1.54 4.83
N THR A 918 22.28 -2.60 4.09
CA THR A 918 23.46 -2.75 3.25
C THR A 918 23.11 -2.82 1.76
N ARG A 919 21.91 -2.39 1.36
CA ARG A 919 21.52 -2.31 -0.06
C ARG A 919 21.88 -0.94 -0.63
N GLU A 920 22.60 -0.91 -1.76
CA GLU A 920 23.11 0.30 -2.40
C GLU A 920 22.08 1.37 -2.74
N ASP A 921 20.88 0.97 -3.14
CA ASP A 921 19.79 1.89 -3.54
C ASP A 921 19.30 2.81 -2.40
N ASP A 922 19.83 2.63 -1.19
CA ASP A 922 19.35 3.28 0.03
C ASP A 922 20.37 4.22 0.70
N VAL A 923 21.57 4.41 0.13
CA VAL A 923 22.67 5.13 0.77
C VAL A 923 22.34 6.59 1.14
N LYS A 924 21.55 7.28 0.34
CA LYS A 924 21.18 8.69 0.58
C LYS A 924 20.19 8.93 1.72
N HIS A 925 19.51 7.88 2.21
CA HIS A 925 18.49 7.96 3.26
C HIS A 925 18.66 6.91 4.34
N GLN A 926 19.86 6.33 4.44
CA GLN A 926 20.17 5.37 5.50
C GLN A 926 20.42 6.12 6.80
N MET A 927 19.83 5.63 7.87
CA MET A 927 20.19 6.05 9.22
C MET A 927 21.16 5.03 9.79
N SER A 928 22.25 5.50 10.31
CA SER A 928 23.21 4.71 11.05
C SER A 928 23.34 5.26 12.47
N LEU A 929 23.54 4.38 13.42
CA LEU A 929 23.74 4.76 14.80
C LEU A 929 25.18 4.43 15.19
N ARG A 930 25.91 5.45 15.60
CA ARG A 930 27.25 5.36 16.12
C ARG A 930 27.19 5.42 17.64
N LEU A 931 27.55 4.33 18.33
CA LEU A 931 27.46 4.16 19.77
C LEU A 931 28.85 3.94 20.38
N PHE A 932 29.22 4.74 21.37
CA PHE A 932 30.32 4.42 22.22
C PHE A 932 29.84 3.63 23.44
N SER A 933 30.09 2.33 23.48
CA SER A 933 29.69 1.47 24.59
C SER A 933 30.56 0.20 24.63
N GLU A 934 31.44 0.09 25.57
CA GLU A 934 32.22 -1.13 25.81
C GLU A 934 31.30 -2.31 26.18
N SER A 935 30.26 -2.07 26.96
CA SER A 935 29.31 -3.11 27.37
C SER A 935 28.58 -3.74 26.19
N ILE A 936 28.08 -2.90 25.26
CA ILE A 936 27.40 -3.38 24.04
C ILE A 936 28.43 -4.04 23.11
N ALA A 937 29.59 -3.41 22.90
CA ALA A 937 30.64 -3.97 22.05
C ALA A 937 31.06 -5.36 22.54
N LYS A 938 31.38 -5.52 23.83
CA LYS A 938 31.75 -6.81 24.44
C LYS A 938 30.62 -7.84 24.33
N LYS A 939 29.38 -7.45 24.56
CA LYS A 939 28.21 -8.36 24.40
C LYS A 939 28.02 -8.82 22.96
N LEU A 940 28.28 -7.98 21.99
CA LEU A 940 28.20 -8.37 20.58
C LEU A 940 29.36 -9.27 20.16
N VAL A 941 30.59 -8.97 20.64
CA VAL A 941 31.78 -9.77 20.35
C VAL A 941 31.72 -11.14 21.04
N ASN A 942 31.29 -11.23 22.29
CA ASN A 942 31.20 -12.51 23.02
C ASN A 942 30.14 -13.47 22.43
N LYS A 943 29.42 -13.06 21.40
CA LYS A 943 28.48 -13.88 20.63
C LYS A 943 29.12 -14.48 19.38
N THR A 944 30.27 -14.03 19.02
CA THR A 944 31.08 -14.56 17.93
C THR A 944 32.03 -15.63 18.42
#